data_5e4dfedfa8c11d6f7fe477b8b56f2352
#
_entry.id   5e4dfedfa8c11d6f7fe477b8b56f2352
#
_cell.length_a   1.000
_cell.length_b   1.000
_cell.length_c   1.000
_cell.angle_alpha   90.00
_cell.angle_beta   90.00
_cell.angle_gamma   90.00
#
_symmetry.space_group_name_H-M   'P 1'
#
loop_
_entity.id
_entity.type
_entity.pdbx_description
1 polymer ?
#
loop_
_entity_poly.entity_id
_entity_poly.type
_entity_poly.pdbx_seq_one_letter_code
_entity_poly.pdbx_strand_id
1 'polypeptide(L)'
;MKAKFLILLLLIIPGFVKAQDPWIIKAEQIDPANYYGITVGNGMIGMVSSPEPLKLKEVILAGLYDSYGTGRTNRILPVFNMLDMKLTIGWEDVDANNISNFKQQLDMRNGTFSGSFDFKNTASVEYKYYALRHLPHSVMMDVKVKANSDTYLVAENAIQTPPAFRDNRNYYNEVNPPHAYIPILTTVAKTPGEKSAVVASNTFLFPEAHGQQPQVLHEMRHTDSHLMKFIKPLKQGEEYCFSLVGNLVSSEHMDDPYNQAERLAVYTALQGHDALLSAHNQEWQKLWESDIIIEGDDQSQQDIHNMMYHLYSSIRKDSGYSLSPMGLTGTGYSGHVFWDTEIWMFPSLLLLNPELAKEVVEYRFQRLDAARRNALLHGYQGAQYPWESALSGEEETPVSSLSGPYEHHITADIAIAAWNYYLITKDKEWLKEKGWPILKSTAEFWESRVSLNGKQYEITNVVCADEWAENVNNNAYTNATAKLNLQYANECAKILNLPLNNTWKEIADNLVFSKMDNGVTREHDTYDGQNIKQADVNLLAYPLKVIRDKEQIRKDLEYYQAKVPQKDTPAMTQAIFAILHSWLGNGEEAYEWFKDAYEPNLLPPFRVIAETKGGTNPYFITGAGGILQTVMMGFAGIDISPTGELKQIKTAMPPHWTKLTLTNVGKKGRFVVTK
;
A
#
# COMPACT_ATOMS: atom_id res chain seq x y z
N MET A 1 38.23 56.50 39.01
CA MET A 1 36.97 56.10 38.40
C MET A 1 37.08 54.61 38.05
N LYS A 2 36.43 53.74 38.83
CA LYS A 2 36.43 52.34 38.61
C LYS A 2 35.12 51.97 37.87
N ALA A 3 35.22 51.51 36.61
CA ALA A 3 34.08 51.05 35.83
C ALA A 3 33.74 49.59 36.27
N LYS A 4 32.53 49.38 36.78
CA LYS A 4 32.00 48.03 37.06
C LYS A 4 31.40 47.48 35.77
N PHE A 5 31.99 46.42 35.21
CA PHE A 5 31.37 45.59 34.18
C PHE A 5 30.33 44.68 34.83
N LEU A 6 29.09 44.85 34.41
CA LEU A 6 27.97 43.95 34.76
C LEU A 6 27.90 42.84 33.70
N ILE A 7 28.29 41.64 34.08
CA ILE A 7 28.14 40.46 33.19
C ILE A 7 26.70 39.99 33.34
N LEU A 8 25.90 40.16 32.32
CA LEU A 8 24.54 39.61 32.21
C LEU A 8 24.66 38.10 31.80
N LEU A 9 24.47 37.22 32.76
CA LEU A 9 24.37 35.79 32.48
C LEU A 9 22.99 35.51 31.85
N LEU A 10 22.92 35.33 30.53
CA LEU A 10 21.75 34.75 29.87
C LEU A 10 21.65 33.27 30.25
N LEU A 11 20.74 32.94 31.13
CA LEU A 11 20.29 31.58 31.36
C LEU A 11 19.52 31.13 30.13
N ILE A 12 20.17 30.34 29.25
CA ILE A 12 19.51 29.56 28.22
C ILE A 12 18.77 28.45 28.95
N ILE A 13 17.47 28.62 29.16
CA ILE A 13 16.59 27.52 29.57
C ILE A 13 16.48 26.61 28.35
N PRO A 14 16.94 25.35 28.38
CA PRO A 14 16.67 24.44 27.29
C PRO A 14 15.14 24.27 27.24
N GLY A 15 14.55 24.82 26.17
CA GLY A 15 13.16 24.53 25.87
C GLY A 15 13.05 23.01 25.69
N PHE A 16 12.26 22.37 26.53
CA PHE A 16 11.85 20.99 26.29
C PHE A 16 11.14 20.95 24.92
N VAL A 17 11.85 20.56 23.86
CA VAL A 17 11.21 20.16 22.62
C VAL A 17 10.39 18.93 23.01
N LYS A 18 9.06 19.08 23.02
CA LYS A 18 8.14 17.98 23.27
C LYS A 18 8.43 16.94 22.19
N ALA A 19 8.82 15.73 22.60
CA ALA A 19 9.05 14.63 21.67
C ALA A 19 7.81 14.50 20.75
N GLN A 20 8.05 14.39 19.46
CA GLN A 20 6.99 14.22 18.47
C GLN A 20 6.33 12.88 18.69
N ASP A 21 4.98 12.83 18.70
CA ASP A 21 4.27 11.56 18.79
C ASP A 21 4.52 10.76 17.49
N PRO A 22 5.17 9.59 17.56
CA PRO A 22 5.51 8.82 16.36
C PRO A 22 4.30 8.21 15.64
N TRP A 23 3.11 8.35 16.20
CA TRP A 23 1.86 7.86 15.63
C TRP A 23 1.02 8.93 14.94
N ILE A 24 1.37 10.20 15.11
CA ILE A 24 0.56 11.33 14.65
C ILE A 24 1.35 12.19 13.66
N ILE A 25 0.86 12.30 12.44
CA ILE A 25 1.37 13.28 11.48
C ILE A 25 0.39 14.45 11.40
N LYS A 26 0.89 15.67 11.64
CA LYS A 26 0.08 16.89 11.68
C LYS A 26 0.38 17.79 10.50
N ALA A 27 -0.66 18.42 9.96
CA ALA A 27 -0.61 19.49 8.99
C ALA A 27 -1.28 20.73 9.61
N GLU A 28 -0.47 21.65 10.13
CA GLU A 28 -0.96 22.87 10.79
C GLU A 28 -1.08 24.05 9.81
N GLN A 29 -0.48 23.91 8.64
CA GLN A 29 -0.59 24.85 7.53
C GLN A 29 -0.96 24.07 6.28
N ILE A 30 -2.08 24.41 5.69
CA ILE A 30 -2.61 23.75 4.49
C ILE A 30 -2.38 24.68 3.31
N ASP A 31 -1.51 24.28 2.39
CA ASP A 31 -1.28 24.96 1.11
C ASP A 31 -1.97 24.14 -0.01
N PRO A 32 -3.13 24.57 -0.52
CA PRO A 32 -3.84 23.83 -1.56
C PRO A 32 -3.04 23.64 -2.86
N ALA A 33 -2.06 24.54 -3.14
CA ALA A 33 -1.23 24.44 -4.34
C ALA A 33 -0.13 23.39 -4.23
N ASN A 34 0.21 22.99 -2.98
CA ASN A 34 1.25 22.00 -2.69
C ASN A 34 0.76 20.99 -1.64
N TYR A 35 -0.35 20.33 -1.94
CA TYR A 35 -1.00 19.37 -1.07
C TYR A 35 -1.10 18.00 -1.72
N TYR A 36 -0.49 17.00 -1.09
CA TYR A 36 -0.59 15.61 -1.46
C TYR A 36 -1.35 14.86 -0.36
N GLY A 37 -2.53 14.37 -0.73
CA GLY A 37 -3.46 13.77 0.20
C GLY A 37 -2.92 12.48 0.83
N ILE A 38 -3.25 12.29 2.10
CA ILE A 38 -2.99 11.04 2.81
C ILE A 38 -4.20 10.12 2.70
N THR A 39 -3.96 8.81 2.68
CA THR A 39 -5.03 7.82 2.53
C THR A 39 -5.45 7.26 3.87
N VAL A 40 -6.77 7.18 4.07
CA VAL A 40 -7.40 6.36 5.10
C VAL A 40 -7.97 5.12 4.42
N GLY A 41 -7.49 3.93 4.81
CA GLY A 41 -7.86 2.69 4.12
C GLY A 41 -8.11 1.51 5.05
N ASN A 42 -8.94 0.57 4.58
CA ASN A 42 -9.22 -0.68 5.30
C ASN A 42 -8.83 -1.94 4.52
N GLY A 43 -8.04 -1.77 3.44
CA GLY A 43 -7.65 -2.85 2.53
C GLY A 43 -8.71 -3.24 1.49
N MET A 44 -9.87 -2.56 1.49
CA MET A 44 -10.91 -2.65 0.46
C MET A 44 -11.25 -1.27 -0.08
N ILE A 45 -11.47 -0.29 0.79
CA ILE A 45 -11.72 1.10 0.42
C ILE A 45 -10.54 1.95 0.87
N GLY A 46 -10.02 2.77 -0.04
CA GLY A 46 -9.07 3.84 0.22
C GLY A 46 -9.71 5.20 -0.03
N MET A 47 -9.59 6.11 0.95
CA MET A 47 -10.10 7.48 0.88
C MET A 47 -8.94 8.44 0.97
N VAL A 48 -8.72 9.25 -0.06
CA VAL A 48 -7.63 10.23 -0.13
C VAL A 48 -8.11 11.58 0.38
N SER A 49 -7.40 12.17 1.33
CA SER A 49 -7.76 13.46 1.91
C SER A 49 -7.63 14.63 0.92
N SER A 50 -8.34 15.71 1.20
CA SER A 50 -8.37 16.95 0.41
C SER A 50 -7.82 18.13 1.21
N PRO A 51 -7.27 19.17 0.58
CA PRO A 51 -6.96 20.44 1.23
C PRO A 51 -8.21 21.25 1.62
N GLU A 52 -9.38 20.86 1.10
CA GLU A 52 -10.66 21.48 1.44
C GLU A 52 -11.26 20.80 2.68
N PRO A 53 -11.86 21.57 3.62
CA PRO A 53 -12.51 20.99 4.78
C PRO A 53 -13.71 20.14 4.39
N LEU A 54 -13.92 19.00 5.08
CA LEU A 54 -15.06 18.10 4.91
C LEU A 54 -15.14 17.42 3.53
N LYS A 55 -14.05 17.45 2.75
CA LYS A 55 -13.98 16.87 1.41
C LYS A 55 -12.96 15.75 1.33
N LEU A 56 -13.17 14.83 0.41
CA LEU A 56 -12.21 13.83 -0.04
C LEU A 56 -11.82 14.15 -1.48
N LYS A 57 -10.56 13.91 -1.81
CA LYS A 57 -10.04 14.06 -3.18
C LYS A 57 -10.52 12.91 -4.08
N GLU A 58 -10.43 11.68 -3.56
CA GLU A 58 -10.67 10.47 -4.33
C GLU A 58 -11.02 9.30 -3.39
N VAL A 59 -11.83 8.39 -3.89
CA VAL A 59 -12.17 7.12 -3.22
C VAL A 59 -11.87 5.98 -4.19
N ILE A 60 -11.14 4.96 -3.73
CA ILE A 60 -10.77 3.77 -4.50
C ILE A 60 -11.41 2.54 -3.86
N LEU A 61 -11.94 1.64 -4.69
CA LEU A 61 -12.45 0.33 -4.28
C LEU A 61 -11.57 -0.78 -4.88
N ALA A 62 -10.95 -1.60 -4.04
CA ALA A 62 -10.15 -2.72 -4.47
C ALA A 62 -10.97 -3.67 -5.36
N GLY A 63 -10.35 -4.19 -6.42
CA GLY A 63 -10.99 -5.13 -7.33
C GLY A 63 -11.93 -4.53 -8.36
N LEU A 64 -12.22 -3.25 -8.32
CA LEU A 64 -13.07 -2.61 -9.32
C LEU A 64 -12.24 -2.07 -10.50
N TYR A 65 -12.21 -2.84 -11.58
CA TYR A 65 -11.48 -2.50 -12.81
C TYR A 65 -12.45 -2.40 -14.00
N ASP A 66 -12.15 -1.48 -14.91
CA ASP A 66 -12.82 -1.43 -16.21
C ASP A 66 -11.90 -0.88 -17.29
N SER A 67 -12.23 -1.19 -18.53
CA SER A 67 -11.56 -0.63 -19.70
C SER A 67 -12.02 0.82 -19.89
N TYR A 68 -11.13 1.77 -19.63
CA TYR A 68 -11.40 3.19 -19.71
C TYR A 68 -10.19 3.95 -20.25
N GLY A 69 -10.43 4.83 -21.22
CA GLY A 69 -9.38 5.64 -21.83
C GLY A 69 -8.67 4.96 -22.99
N THR A 70 -7.43 5.39 -23.25
CA THR A 70 -6.59 4.86 -24.34
C THR A 70 -5.93 3.55 -23.92
N GLY A 71 -5.66 2.66 -24.89
CA GLY A 71 -4.87 1.44 -24.70
C GLY A 71 -5.67 0.18 -24.41
N ARG A 72 -6.96 0.27 -24.12
CA ARG A 72 -7.88 -0.85 -23.85
C ARG A 72 -7.48 -1.77 -22.69
N THR A 73 -6.56 -1.34 -21.82
CA THR A 73 -6.22 -2.04 -20.59
C THR A 73 -7.28 -1.80 -19.53
N ASN A 74 -7.52 -2.78 -18.67
CA ASN A 74 -8.36 -2.58 -17.48
C ASN A 74 -7.63 -1.70 -16.47
N ARG A 75 -8.35 -0.78 -15.83
CA ARG A 75 -7.79 0.15 -14.85
C ARG A 75 -8.65 0.18 -13.62
N ILE A 76 -8.03 0.31 -12.45
CA ILE A 76 -8.77 0.61 -11.23
C ILE A 76 -9.42 1.98 -11.37
N LEU A 77 -10.64 2.12 -10.88
CA LEU A 77 -11.44 3.33 -11.07
C LEU A 77 -11.56 4.10 -9.75
N PRO A 78 -11.53 5.44 -9.81
CA PRO A 78 -12.11 6.24 -8.74
C PRO A 78 -13.62 5.97 -8.70
N VAL A 79 -14.17 5.89 -7.48
CA VAL A 79 -15.57 5.53 -7.25
C VAL A 79 -16.33 6.66 -6.57
N PHE A 80 -17.57 6.41 -6.17
CA PHE A 80 -18.39 7.39 -5.47
C PHE A 80 -17.68 8.01 -4.26
N ASN A 81 -17.70 9.35 -4.16
CA ASN A 81 -17.43 10.02 -2.91
C ASN A 81 -18.71 10.02 -2.07
N MET A 82 -18.78 9.11 -1.11
CA MET A 82 -19.94 8.92 -0.24
C MET A 82 -19.99 9.95 0.89
N LEU A 83 -18.83 10.45 1.32
CA LEU A 83 -18.68 11.30 2.50
C LEU A 83 -18.59 12.79 2.14
N ASP A 84 -19.09 13.19 0.95
CA ASP A 84 -19.17 14.60 0.59
C ASP A 84 -20.18 15.31 1.50
N MET A 85 -19.66 16.14 2.41
CA MET A 85 -20.43 16.86 3.41
C MET A 85 -20.36 18.37 3.14
N LYS A 86 -21.52 19.02 3.18
CA LYS A 86 -21.65 20.48 3.18
C LYS A 86 -22.27 20.90 4.51
N LEU A 87 -21.65 21.83 5.19
CA LEU A 87 -22.21 22.46 6.37
C LEU A 87 -22.65 23.90 6.05
N THR A 88 -23.79 24.30 6.60
CA THR A 88 -24.27 25.67 6.64
C THR A 88 -24.48 26.04 8.12
N ILE A 89 -23.84 27.08 8.61
CA ILE A 89 -23.90 27.54 10.01
C ILE A 89 -24.43 28.96 10.03
N GLY A 90 -25.50 29.21 10.78
CA GLY A 90 -26.14 30.54 10.83
C GLY A 90 -26.65 31.01 9.46
N TRP A 91 -27.10 30.06 8.60
CA TRP A 91 -27.56 30.27 7.25
C TRP A 91 -26.49 30.70 6.23
N GLU A 92 -25.22 30.47 6.56
CA GLU A 92 -24.09 30.76 5.68
C GLU A 92 -23.26 29.48 5.45
N ASP A 93 -22.95 29.21 4.19
CA ASP A 93 -22.20 28.01 3.79
C ASP A 93 -20.76 28.09 4.30
N VAL A 94 -20.27 26.96 4.83
CA VAL A 94 -18.87 26.80 5.24
C VAL A 94 -18.02 26.45 4.04
N ASP A 95 -17.01 27.25 3.77
CA ASP A 95 -16.02 27.02 2.71
C ASP A 95 -14.59 27.44 3.18
N ALA A 96 -13.58 27.13 2.37
CA ALA A 96 -12.19 27.41 2.69
C ALA A 96 -11.88 28.91 2.87
N ASN A 97 -12.72 29.83 2.36
CA ASN A 97 -12.46 31.29 2.41
C ASN A 97 -13.01 31.94 3.69
N ASN A 98 -13.94 31.28 4.39
CA ASN A 98 -14.60 31.82 5.57
C ASN A 98 -14.31 31.08 6.87
N ILE A 99 -13.29 30.21 6.87
CA ILE A 99 -12.77 29.51 8.05
C ILE A 99 -11.40 30.04 8.46
N SER A 100 -10.99 29.72 9.67
CA SER A 100 -9.67 29.98 10.22
C SER A 100 -9.18 28.81 11.05
N ASN A 101 -7.88 28.82 11.40
CA ASN A 101 -7.23 27.78 12.21
C ASN A 101 -7.41 26.36 11.64
N PHE A 102 -7.50 26.24 10.29
CA PHE A 102 -7.67 24.96 9.65
C PHE A 102 -6.44 24.08 9.81
N LYS A 103 -6.64 22.88 10.39
CA LYS A 103 -5.61 21.89 10.66
C LYS A 103 -6.11 20.51 10.27
N GLN A 104 -5.18 19.64 9.91
CA GLN A 104 -5.45 18.24 9.62
C GLN A 104 -4.42 17.36 10.32
N GLN A 105 -4.79 16.11 10.61
CA GLN A 105 -3.85 15.12 11.13
C GLN A 105 -4.26 13.70 10.73
N LEU A 106 -3.24 12.82 10.63
CA LEU A 106 -3.40 11.39 10.55
C LEU A 106 -2.98 10.77 11.89
N ASP A 107 -3.86 9.99 12.51
CA ASP A 107 -3.54 9.05 13.58
C ASP A 107 -3.38 7.65 12.99
N MET A 108 -2.13 7.22 12.85
CA MET A 108 -1.79 5.94 12.25
C MET A 108 -2.16 4.75 13.16
N ARG A 109 -2.13 4.96 14.47
CA ARG A 109 -2.47 3.90 15.45
C ARG A 109 -3.90 3.43 15.30
N ASN A 110 -4.81 4.38 15.05
CA ASN A 110 -6.25 4.11 14.94
C ASN A 110 -6.77 4.22 13.50
N GLY A 111 -5.91 4.42 12.51
CA GLY A 111 -6.31 4.56 11.11
C GLY A 111 -7.34 5.67 10.89
N THR A 112 -7.13 6.83 11.53
CA THR A 112 -8.08 7.94 11.57
C THR A 112 -7.46 9.19 10.98
N PHE A 113 -8.13 9.80 10.02
CA PHE A 113 -7.81 11.16 9.56
C PHE A 113 -8.79 12.14 10.20
N SER A 114 -8.30 13.29 10.65
CA SER A 114 -9.15 14.35 11.21
C SER A 114 -8.77 15.72 10.70
N GLY A 115 -9.77 16.60 10.68
CA GLY A 115 -9.59 18.03 10.44
C GLY A 115 -10.36 18.85 11.46
N SER A 116 -9.89 20.08 11.70
CA SER A 116 -10.57 21.05 12.58
C SER A 116 -10.40 22.46 12.04
N PHE A 117 -11.41 23.29 12.27
CA PHE A 117 -11.37 24.69 11.90
C PHE A 117 -12.35 25.52 12.75
N ASP A 118 -12.14 26.82 12.77
CA ASP A 118 -13.10 27.79 13.31
C ASP A 118 -13.85 28.45 12.18
N PHE A 119 -15.19 28.42 12.26
CA PHE A 119 -16.08 29.15 11.35
C PHE A 119 -16.43 30.50 11.96
N LYS A 120 -15.72 31.54 11.53
CA LYS A 120 -15.84 32.90 12.07
C LYS A 120 -15.77 32.86 13.62
N ASN A 121 -16.63 33.66 14.28
CA ASN A 121 -16.84 33.61 15.73
C ASN A 121 -18.06 32.77 16.12
N THR A 122 -18.68 32.06 15.16
CA THR A 122 -19.98 31.41 15.33
C THR A 122 -19.85 29.99 15.84
N ALA A 123 -18.89 29.23 15.35
CA ALA A 123 -18.68 27.84 15.75
C ALA A 123 -17.25 27.35 15.53
N SER A 124 -16.86 26.31 16.26
CA SER A 124 -15.71 25.48 15.97
C SER A 124 -16.15 24.10 15.48
N VAL A 125 -15.48 23.56 14.48
CA VAL A 125 -15.83 22.28 13.85
C VAL A 125 -14.65 21.34 13.91
N GLU A 126 -14.91 20.09 14.32
CA GLU A 126 -14.01 18.94 14.14
C GLU A 126 -14.68 17.90 13.27
N TYR A 127 -13.92 17.24 12.40
CA TYR A 127 -14.41 16.10 11.64
C TYR A 127 -13.37 14.99 11.58
N LYS A 128 -13.82 13.72 11.44
CA LYS A 128 -12.95 12.55 11.35
C LYS A 128 -13.46 11.61 10.27
N TYR A 129 -12.52 10.98 9.56
CA TYR A 129 -12.80 9.93 8.59
C TYR A 129 -12.25 8.60 9.06
N TYR A 130 -13.03 7.55 8.86
CA TYR A 130 -12.68 6.16 9.15
C TYR A 130 -13.04 5.27 7.97
N ALA A 131 -12.08 4.54 7.41
CA ALA A 131 -12.39 3.35 6.65
C ALA A 131 -12.52 2.19 7.65
N LEU A 132 -13.75 1.72 7.91
CA LEU A 132 -14.03 0.80 9.02
C LEU A 132 -13.31 -0.54 8.82
N ARG A 133 -12.27 -0.81 9.65
CA ARG A 133 -11.37 -1.94 9.41
C ARG A 133 -12.07 -3.30 9.51
N HIS A 134 -13.08 -3.45 10.36
CA HIS A 134 -13.89 -4.66 10.52
C HIS A 134 -14.98 -4.82 9.44
N LEU A 135 -15.37 -3.74 8.75
CA LEU A 135 -16.39 -3.73 7.70
C LEU A 135 -15.77 -3.32 6.36
N PRO A 136 -15.50 -4.28 5.45
CA PRO A 136 -14.74 -4.01 4.22
C PRO A 136 -15.36 -2.95 3.31
N HIS A 137 -16.68 -2.90 3.27
CA HIS A 137 -17.46 -2.06 2.37
C HIS A 137 -18.04 -0.81 3.04
N SER A 138 -17.59 -0.46 4.26
CA SER A 138 -18.16 0.64 5.04
C SER A 138 -17.11 1.65 5.47
N VAL A 139 -17.50 2.92 5.38
CA VAL A 139 -16.73 4.08 5.83
C VAL A 139 -17.59 4.94 6.74
N MET A 140 -16.97 5.74 7.61
CA MET A 140 -17.71 6.61 8.52
C MET A 140 -17.03 7.98 8.60
N MET A 141 -17.83 9.01 8.76
CA MET A 141 -17.41 10.37 9.05
C MET A 141 -18.10 10.85 10.32
N ASP A 142 -17.32 11.30 11.30
CA ASP A 142 -17.85 12.02 12.45
C ASP A 142 -17.72 13.52 12.22
N VAL A 143 -18.73 14.26 12.65
CA VAL A 143 -18.72 15.73 12.67
C VAL A 143 -19.15 16.20 14.05
N LYS A 144 -18.34 17.07 14.65
CA LYS A 144 -18.61 17.72 15.93
C LYS A 144 -18.62 19.23 15.70
N VAL A 145 -19.70 19.88 16.10
CA VAL A 145 -19.88 21.34 16.02
C VAL A 145 -20.07 21.88 17.43
N LYS A 146 -19.23 22.82 17.83
CA LYS A 146 -19.38 23.59 19.07
C LYS A 146 -19.85 24.98 18.72
N ALA A 147 -21.05 25.34 19.16
CA ALA A 147 -21.63 26.66 18.91
C ALA A 147 -21.04 27.73 19.87
N ASN A 148 -20.45 28.79 19.35
CA ASN A 148 -19.96 29.93 20.11
C ASN A 148 -21.05 31.01 20.34
N SER A 149 -22.14 30.93 19.60
CA SER A 149 -23.36 31.75 19.72
C SER A 149 -24.57 30.91 19.35
N ASP A 150 -25.79 31.37 19.73
CA ASP A 150 -27.02 30.72 19.25
C ASP A 150 -27.04 30.72 17.72
N THR A 151 -27.24 29.52 17.10
CA THR A 151 -27.12 29.35 15.66
C THR A 151 -27.94 28.16 15.15
N TYR A 152 -27.95 27.95 13.85
CA TYR A 152 -28.52 26.78 13.19
C TYR A 152 -27.41 26.05 12.43
N LEU A 153 -27.35 24.74 12.60
CA LEU A 153 -26.53 23.83 11.80
C LEU A 153 -27.41 23.17 10.75
N VAL A 154 -27.04 23.27 9.48
CA VAL A 154 -27.53 22.41 8.42
C VAL A 154 -26.38 21.52 7.96
N ALA A 155 -26.60 20.22 8.00
CA ALA A 155 -25.66 19.25 7.44
C ALA A 155 -26.31 18.58 6.23
N GLU A 156 -25.62 18.66 5.10
CA GLU A 156 -26.09 18.15 3.81
C GLU A 156 -25.07 17.13 3.29
N ASN A 157 -25.53 15.93 2.94
CA ASN A 157 -24.71 14.91 2.29
C ASN A 157 -25.25 14.60 0.90
N ALA A 158 -24.35 14.51 -0.08
CA ALA A 158 -24.60 14.02 -1.42
C ALA A 158 -23.61 12.93 -1.78
N ILE A 159 -24.05 11.92 -2.53
CA ILE A 159 -23.16 10.91 -3.10
C ILE A 159 -22.67 11.40 -4.46
N GLN A 160 -21.37 11.70 -4.56
CA GLN A 160 -20.78 12.21 -5.80
C GLN A 160 -20.42 11.06 -6.72
N THR A 161 -21.03 11.02 -7.90
CA THR A 161 -20.74 10.03 -8.94
C THR A 161 -19.59 10.52 -9.81
N PRO A 162 -18.56 9.71 -10.08
CA PRO A 162 -17.50 10.08 -11.01
C PRO A 162 -18.08 10.38 -12.42
N PRO A 163 -17.63 11.44 -13.12
CA PRO A 163 -18.22 11.85 -14.41
C PRO A 163 -18.17 10.80 -15.51
N ALA A 164 -17.24 9.84 -15.42
CA ALA A 164 -17.08 8.77 -16.40
C ALA A 164 -18.12 7.65 -16.25
N PHE A 165 -18.78 7.55 -15.09
CA PHE A 165 -19.79 6.51 -14.83
C PHE A 165 -21.08 6.79 -15.60
N ARG A 166 -21.84 5.74 -15.89
CA ARG A 166 -23.05 5.78 -16.71
C ARG A 166 -24.28 5.31 -15.92
N ASP A 167 -25.45 5.59 -16.47
CA ASP A 167 -26.76 5.14 -15.92
C ASP A 167 -26.94 5.49 -14.45
N ASN A 168 -26.50 6.70 -14.04
CA ASN A 168 -26.63 7.16 -12.66
C ASN A 168 -28.10 7.24 -12.25
N ARG A 169 -28.46 6.57 -11.15
CA ARG A 169 -29.80 6.56 -10.55
C ARG A 169 -29.70 6.77 -9.06
N ASN A 170 -30.60 7.59 -8.53
CA ASN A 170 -30.63 7.94 -7.13
C ASN A 170 -31.98 7.53 -6.50
N TYR A 171 -31.88 7.03 -5.28
CA TYR A 171 -33.04 6.57 -4.50
C TYR A 171 -32.94 7.13 -3.08
N TYR A 172 -34.09 7.35 -2.47
CA TYR A 172 -34.20 7.67 -1.06
C TYR A 172 -35.24 6.77 -0.42
N ASN A 173 -34.88 6.12 0.67
CA ASN A 173 -35.74 5.24 1.45
C ASN A 173 -35.66 5.62 2.93
N GLU A 174 -36.73 5.34 3.66
CA GLU A 174 -36.75 5.40 5.12
C GLU A 174 -37.17 4.06 5.71
N VAL A 175 -36.35 3.53 6.60
CA VAL A 175 -36.65 2.32 7.36
C VAL A 175 -37.11 2.77 8.75
N ASN A 176 -38.41 2.62 9.04
CA ASN A 176 -39.07 3.08 10.26
C ASN A 176 -39.68 1.92 11.04
N PRO A 177 -38.92 0.93 11.56
CA PRO A 177 -39.47 -0.04 12.49
C PRO A 177 -39.78 0.63 13.83
N PRO A 178 -40.55 -0.02 14.75
CA PRO A 178 -41.00 0.62 16.01
C PRO A 178 -39.88 1.20 16.90
N HIS A 179 -38.63 0.88 16.62
CA HIS A 179 -37.50 1.26 17.47
C HIS A 179 -36.29 1.87 16.70
N ALA A 180 -36.46 2.23 15.41
CA ALA A 180 -35.39 2.85 14.64
C ALA A 180 -35.95 3.83 13.60
N TYR A 181 -35.17 4.85 13.27
CA TYR A 181 -35.38 5.75 12.15
C TYR A 181 -34.09 5.79 11.32
N ILE A 182 -34.11 5.23 10.12
CA ILE A 182 -32.93 5.06 9.28
C ILE A 182 -33.22 5.65 7.89
N PRO A 183 -32.84 6.91 7.64
CA PRO A 183 -32.90 7.51 6.32
C PRO A 183 -31.74 6.96 5.46
N ILE A 184 -32.03 6.52 4.25
CA ILE A 184 -31.05 5.91 3.34
C ILE A 184 -31.06 6.66 2.01
N LEU A 185 -29.93 7.26 1.67
CA LEU A 185 -29.65 7.80 0.35
C LEU A 185 -28.83 6.79 -0.44
N THR A 186 -29.32 6.35 -1.61
CA THR A 186 -28.64 5.34 -2.45
C THR A 186 -28.41 5.88 -3.85
N THR A 187 -27.21 5.70 -4.35
CA THR A 187 -26.81 6.00 -5.72
C THR A 187 -26.28 4.73 -6.40
N VAL A 188 -26.78 4.47 -7.60
CA VAL A 188 -26.35 3.33 -8.44
C VAL A 188 -25.84 3.87 -9.76
N ALA A 189 -24.70 3.40 -10.23
CA ALA A 189 -24.22 3.69 -11.56
C ALA A 189 -23.45 2.50 -12.14
N LYS A 190 -23.22 2.52 -13.44
CA LYS A 190 -22.34 1.56 -14.13
C LYS A 190 -20.98 2.16 -14.37
N THR A 191 -19.97 1.31 -14.34
CA THR A 191 -18.61 1.67 -14.75
C THR A 191 -18.58 2.14 -16.21
N PRO A 192 -17.54 2.88 -16.66
CA PRO A 192 -17.50 3.46 -18.00
C PRO A 192 -17.67 2.46 -19.15
N GLY A 193 -17.13 1.27 -19.02
CA GLY A 193 -17.30 0.15 -19.97
C GLY A 193 -18.53 -0.72 -19.72
N GLU A 194 -19.35 -0.34 -18.75
CA GLU A 194 -20.60 -1.02 -18.35
C GLU A 194 -20.39 -2.48 -17.85
N LYS A 195 -19.16 -2.82 -17.46
CA LYS A 195 -18.85 -4.18 -16.94
C LYS A 195 -19.47 -4.42 -15.57
N SER A 196 -19.49 -3.39 -14.72
CA SER A 196 -19.90 -3.53 -13.32
C SER A 196 -20.88 -2.46 -12.91
N ALA A 197 -21.87 -2.85 -12.09
CA ALA A 197 -22.69 -1.93 -11.35
C ALA A 197 -22.03 -1.58 -10.03
N VAL A 198 -22.05 -0.31 -9.64
CA VAL A 198 -21.50 0.18 -8.37
C VAL A 198 -22.62 0.88 -7.62
N VAL A 199 -22.74 0.61 -6.32
CA VAL A 199 -23.78 1.13 -5.45
C VAL A 199 -23.19 1.71 -4.19
N ALA A 200 -23.59 2.92 -3.86
CA ALA A 200 -23.29 3.54 -2.57
C ALA A 200 -24.58 3.84 -1.82
N SER A 201 -24.65 3.53 -0.52
CA SER A 201 -25.79 3.81 0.35
C SER A 201 -25.32 4.47 1.64
N ASN A 202 -25.87 5.65 1.94
CA ASN A 202 -25.50 6.45 3.10
C ASN A 202 -26.64 6.56 4.11
N THR A 203 -26.27 6.68 5.39
CA THR A 203 -27.21 6.99 6.47
C THR A 203 -26.56 7.86 7.53
N PHE A 204 -27.36 8.75 8.16
CA PHE A 204 -26.92 9.50 9.33
C PHE A 204 -27.07 8.67 10.61
N LEU A 205 -26.15 8.85 11.54
CA LEU A 205 -26.24 8.38 12.93
C LEU A 205 -26.35 9.60 13.83
N PHE A 206 -27.40 9.65 14.61
CA PHE A 206 -27.67 10.74 15.54
C PHE A 206 -27.48 10.32 16.99
N PRO A 207 -27.04 11.24 17.89
CA PRO A 207 -26.89 10.94 19.31
C PRO A 207 -28.24 10.83 20.05
N GLU A 208 -29.32 11.38 19.47
CA GLU A 208 -30.62 11.38 20.08
C GLU A 208 -31.26 10.00 20.09
N ALA A 209 -32.06 9.72 21.11
CA ALA A 209 -32.88 8.53 21.19
C ALA A 209 -33.91 8.48 20.06
N HIS A 210 -34.40 7.29 19.73
CA HIS A 210 -35.40 7.08 18.73
C HIS A 210 -36.62 7.98 18.95
N GLY A 211 -37.09 8.64 17.90
CA GLY A 211 -38.19 9.58 17.93
C GLY A 211 -37.83 11.01 18.35
N GLN A 212 -36.58 11.27 18.72
CA GLN A 212 -36.05 12.60 19.07
C GLN A 212 -34.99 13.09 18.05
N GLN A 213 -34.61 12.25 17.10
CA GLN A 213 -33.63 12.58 16.07
C GLN A 213 -34.12 13.71 15.17
N PRO A 214 -33.21 14.51 14.60
CA PRO A 214 -33.59 15.45 13.55
C PRO A 214 -34.29 14.75 12.39
N GLN A 215 -35.32 15.37 11.86
CA GLN A 215 -35.95 14.90 10.61
C GLN A 215 -34.96 15.08 9.46
N VAL A 216 -34.73 14.02 8.67
CA VAL A 216 -33.94 14.10 7.45
C VAL A 216 -34.87 14.45 6.29
N LEU A 217 -34.47 15.47 5.55
CA LEU A 217 -35.11 15.91 4.32
C LEU A 217 -34.30 15.43 3.15
N HIS A 218 -34.91 14.96 2.09
CA HIS A 218 -34.19 14.64 0.84
C HIS A 218 -34.62 15.60 -0.26
N GLU A 219 -33.71 15.86 -1.18
CA GLU A 219 -33.91 16.80 -2.27
C GLU A 219 -33.27 16.27 -3.55
N MET A 220 -34.04 16.11 -4.61
CA MET A 220 -33.51 15.81 -5.93
C MET A 220 -33.38 17.13 -6.69
N ARG A 221 -32.13 17.59 -6.90
CA ARG A 221 -31.83 18.84 -7.61
C ARG A 221 -31.77 18.65 -9.11
N HIS A 222 -31.18 17.51 -9.53
CA HIS A 222 -31.12 17.07 -10.93
C HIS A 222 -31.22 15.54 -10.96
N THR A 223 -31.29 14.94 -12.15
CA THR A 223 -31.33 13.48 -12.30
C THR A 223 -30.06 12.78 -11.75
N ASP A 224 -28.97 13.50 -11.65
CA ASP A 224 -27.66 13.06 -11.19
C ASP A 224 -27.24 13.60 -9.81
N SER A 225 -28.09 14.42 -9.18
CA SER A 225 -27.78 15.06 -7.89
C SER A 225 -28.95 14.88 -6.90
N HIS A 226 -28.78 13.94 -6.01
CA HIS A 226 -29.72 13.68 -4.92
C HIS A 226 -28.98 13.81 -3.59
N LEU A 227 -29.57 14.50 -2.63
CA LEU A 227 -29.00 14.76 -1.32
C LEU A 227 -29.98 14.48 -0.20
N MET A 228 -29.43 14.26 0.98
CA MET A 228 -30.17 14.25 2.24
C MET A 228 -29.57 15.29 3.19
N LYS A 229 -30.42 15.95 3.99
CA LYS A 229 -30.01 16.99 4.93
C LYS A 229 -30.85 17.00 6.19
N PHE A 230 -30.32 17.54 7.27
CA PHE A 230 -31.07 17.85 8.47
C PHE A 230 -30.71 19.23 9.00
N ILE A 231 -31.59 19.78 9.85
CA ILE A 231 -31.43 21.09 10.49
C ILE A 231 -31.44 20.89 12.01
N LYS A 232 -30.47 21.46 12.69
CA LYS A 232 -30.35 21.41 14.15
C LYS A 232 -30.13 22.81 14.72
N PRO A 233 -31.05 23.35 15.53
CA PRO A 233 -30.77 24.55 16.31
C PRO A 233 -29.75 24.23 17.42
N LEU A 234 -28.77 25.12 17.62
CA LEU A 234 -27.75 25.00 18.63
C LEU A 234 -27.72 26.24 19.50
N LYS A 235 -27.60 26.06 20.80
CA LYS A 235 -27.43 27.13 21.79
C LYS A 235 -25.95 27.45 21.98
N GLN A 236 -25.65 28.68 22.40
CA GLN A 236 -24.29 29.07 22.76
C GLN A 236 -23.71 28.09 23.80
N GLY A 237 -22.51 27.57 23.51
CA GLY A 237 -21.78 26.60 24.32
C GLY A 237 -22.19 25.14 24.09
N GLU A 238 -23.25 24.86 23.31
CA GLU A 238 -23.68 23.50 22.99
C GLU A 238 -22.68 22.84 22.02
N GLU A 239 -22.37 21.58 22.30
CA GLU A 239 -21.61 20.68 21.42
C GLU A 239 -22.58 19.66 20.82
N TYR A 240 -22.61 19.53 19.52
CA TYR A 240 -23.41 18.56 18.79
C TYR A 240 -22.53 17.66 17.94
N CYS A 241 -22.68 16.35 18.14
CA CYS A 241 -21.95 15.32 17.39
C CYS A 241 -22.93 14.46 16.60
N PHE A 242 -22.63 14.21 15.34
CA PHE A 242 -23.36 13.25 14.51
C PHE A 242 -22.37 12.53 13.60
N SER A 243 -22.78 11.39 13.04
CA SER A 243 -21.97 10.67 12.08
C SER A 243 -22.72 10.42 10.78
N LEU A 244 -21.97 10.23 9.72
CA LEU A 244 -22.44 9.74 8.42
C LEU A 244 -21.74 8.42 8.13
N VAL A 245 -22.49 7.37 7.84
CA VAL A 245 -21.94 6.10 7.39
C VAL A 245 -22.24 5.93 5.91
N GLY A 246 -21.22 5.63 5.12
CA GLY A 246 -21.31 5.28 3.72
C GLY A 246 -20.94 3.82 3.49
N ASN A 247 -21.70 3.14 2.63
CA ASN A 247 -21.47 1.75 2.26
C ASN A 247 -21.32 1.65 0.75
N LEU A 248 -20.27 0.98 0.28
CA LEU A 248 -19.89 0.91 -1.11
C LEU A 248 -19.73 -0.54 -1.55
N VAL A 249 -20.52 -0.97 -2.52
CA VAL A 249 -20.54 -2.33 -3.04
C VAL A 249 -20.58 -2.31 -4.56
N SER A 250 -20.01 -3.30 -5.23
CA SER A 250 -20.13 -3.47 -6.67
C SER A 250 -20.52 -4.90 -7.05
N SER A 251 -20.96 -5.09 -8.30
CA SER A 251 -21.25 -6.42 -8.84
C SER A 251 -20.04 -7.34 -8.96
N GLU A 252 -18.82 -6.81 -8.84
CA GLU A 252 -17.60 -7.63 -8.72
C GLU A 252 -17.50 -8.32 -7.35
N HIS A 253 -18.14 -7.75 -6.32
CA HIS A 253 -18.07 -8.23 -4.94
C HIS A 253 -19.33 -9.01 -4.53
N MET A 254 -20.50 -8.64 -5.03
CA MET A 254 -21.78 -9.19 -4.62
C MET A 254 -22.72 -9.28 -5.83
N ASP A 255 -23.45 -10.39 -5.95
CA ASP A 255 -24.43 -10.61 -7.04
C ASP A 255 -25.57 -9.56 -7.03
N ASP A 256 -25.95 -9.08 -5.85
CA ASP A 256 -26.99 -8.07 -5.65
C ASP A 256 -26.40 -6.86 -4.89
N PRO A 257 -25.63 -6.00 -5.55
CA PRO A 257 -24.96 -4.88 -4.88
C PRO A 257 -25.93 -3.83 -4.34
N TYR A 258 -27.10 -3.64 -4.98
CA TYR A 258 -28.08 -2.66 -4.55
C TYR A 258 -28.65 -3.00 -3.16
N ASN A 259 -29.26 -4.17 -3.02
CA ASN A 259 -29.84 -4.56 -1.75
C ASN A 259 -28.76 -4.77 -0.66
N GLN A 260 -27.55 -5.19 -1.04
CA GLN A 260 -26.46 -5.34 -0.04
C GLN A 260 -25.98 -4.00 0.48
N ALA A 261 -25.87 -2.97 -0.35
CA ALA A 261 -25.49 -1.63 0.12
C ALA A 261 -26.54 -1.06 1.10
N GLU A 262 -27.84 -1.17 0.81
CA GLU A 262 -28.90 -0.74 1.72
C GLU A 262 -28.98 -1.58 3.00
N ARG A 263 -28.79 -2.89 2.91
CA ARG A 263 -28.70 -3.77 4.11
C ARG A 263 -27.55 -3.39 5.00
N LEU A 264 -26.40 -3.02 4.42
CA LEU A 264 -25.26 -2.53 5.18
C LEU A 264 -25.57 -1.19 5.85
N ALA A 265 -26.31 -0.28 5.20
CA ALA A 265 -26.75 0.97 5.80
C ALA A 265 -27.65 0.72 7.03
N VAL A 266 -28.60 -0.22 6.91
CA VAL A 266 -29.43 -0.64 8.06
C VAL A 266 -28.59 -1.28 9.15
N TYR A 267 -27.68 -2.21 8.79
CA TYR A 267 -26.82 -2.89 9.74
C TYR A 267 -25.95 -1.91 10.53
N THR A 268 -25.25 -1.01 9.84
CA THR A 268 -24.37 -0.03 10.48
C THR A 268 -25.14 0.97 11.34
N ALA A 269 -26.32 1.39 10.92
CA ALA A 269 -27.21 2.24 11.72
C ALA A 269 -27.61 1.55 13.05
N LEU A 270 -27.97 0.27 12.99
CA LEU A 270 -28.38 -0.49 14.17
C LEU A 270 -27.20 -0.87 15.10
N GLN A 271 -25.97 -1.00 14.57
CA GLN A 271 -24.77 -1.14 15.40
C GLN A 271 -24.49 0.13 16.22
N GLY A 272 -24.72 1.30 15.61
CA GLY A 272 -24.46 2.60 16.22
C GLY A 272 -22.96 2.96 16.29
N HIS A 273 -22.70 4.24 16.48
CA HIS A 273 -21.38 4.85 16.42
C HIS A 273 -20.34 4.13 17.29
N ASP A 274 -20.61 3.95 18.59
CA ASP A 274 -19.63 3.46 19.56
C ASP A 274 -19.18 2.02 19.28
N ALA A 275 -20.13 1.16 18.85
CA ALA A 275 -19.81 -0.22 18.50
C ALA A 275 -18.95 -0.28 17.23
N LEU A 276 -19.29 0.52 16.20
CA LEU A 276 -18.52 0.60 14.97
C LEU A 276 -17.09 1.08 15.23
N LEU A 277 -16.93 2.15 16.02
CA LEU A 277 -15.62 2.72 16.33
C LEU A 277 -14.79 1.78 17.22
N SER A 278 -15.41 1.14 18.21
CA SER A 278 -14.73 0.16 19.06
C SER A 278 -14.19 -1.01 18.26
N ALA A 279 -14.99 -1.59 17.37
CA ALA A 279 -14.56 -2.70 16.53
C ALA A 279 -13.46 -2.27 15.52
N HIS A 280 -13.56 -1.08 14.93
CA HIS A 280 -12.51 -0.51 14.08
C HIS A 280 -11.18 -0.40 14.82
N ASN A 281 -11.17 0.20 16.01
CA ASN A 281 -9.96 0.37 16.80
C ASN A 281 -9.34 -0.96 17.22
N GLN A 282 -10.16 -1.97 17.56
CA GLN A 282 -9.67 -3.31 17.90
C GLN A 282 -8.94 -3.98 16.73
N GLU A 283 -9.44 -3.84 15.51
CA GLU A 283 -8.78 -4.40 14.32
C GLU A 283 -7.43 -3.70 14.04
N TRP A 284 -7.33 -2.39 14.19
CA TRP A 284 -6.06 -1.68 14.09
C TRP A 284 -5.07 -2.10 15.18
N GLN A 285 -5.53 -2.25 16.43
CA GLN A 285 -4.68 -2.72 17.52
C GLN A 285 -4.07 -4.10 17.26
N LYS A 286 -4.81 -5.02 16.62
CA LYS A 286 -4.28 -6.32 16.21
C LYS A 286 -3.16 -6.20 15.18
N LEU A 287 -3.27 -5.27 14.23
CA LEU A 287 -2.21 -5.04 13.24
C LEU A 287 -0.92 -4.53 13.89
N TRP A 288 -1.03 -3.69 14.92
CA TRP A 288 0.10 -3.13 15.65
C TRP A 288 0.66 -4.05 16.74
N GLU A 289 0.18 -5.29 16.87
CA GLU A 289 0.86 -6.31 17.69
C GLU A 289 2.29 -6.59 17.18
N SER A 290 2.51 -6.48 15.87
CA SER A 290 3.83 -6.48 15.27
C SER A 290 4.29 -5.05 15.05
N ASP A 291 5.48 -4.70 15.54
CA ASP A 291 5.97 -3.33 15.51
C ASP A 291 7.49 -3.25 15.31
N ILE A 292 7.93 -2.12 14.76
CA ILE A 292 9.32 -1.72 14.58
C ILE A 292 9.57 -0.48 15.42
N ILE A 293 10.41 -0.61 16.45
CA ILE A 293 10.70 0.46 17.41
C ILE A 293 12.14 0.91 17.26
N ILE A 294 12.33 2.18 16.92
CA ILE A 294 13.61 2.85 16.73
C ILE A 294 13.82 3.82 17.89
N GLU A 295 14.93 3.67 18.64
CA GLU A 295 15.34 4.61 19.70
C GLU A 295 16.56 5.41 19.21
N GLY A 296 16.48 6.73 19.34
CA GLY A 296 17.54 7.66 18.94
C GLY A 296 17.28 8.43 17.64
N ASP A 297 16.14 8.17 16.97
CA ASP A 297 15.71 8.91 15.76
C ASP A 297 14.18 8.94 15.67
N ASP A 298 13.57 9.95 16.28
CA ASP A 298 12.11 10.10 16.36
C ASP A 298 11.47 10.29 14.99
N GLN A 299 12.18 10.93 14.03
CA GLN A 299 11.64 11.14 12.69
C GLN A 299 11.63 9.83 11.90
N SER A 300 12.70 9.05 11.93
CA SER A 300 12.71 7.73 11.31
C SER A 300 11.66 6.81 11.94
N GLN A 301 11.43 6.91 13.26
CA GLN A 301 10.36 6.15 13.93
C GLN A 301 8.98 6.50 13.36
N GLN A 302 8.67 7.79 13.20
CA GLN A 302 7.40 8.23 12.63
C GLN A 302 7.24 7.80 11.16
N ASP A 303 8.32 7.92 10.37
CA ASP A 303 8.31 7.54 8.96
C ASP A 303 8.09 6.03 8.78
N ILE A 304 8.70 5.20 9.62
CA ILE A 304 8.50 3.75 9.59
C ILE A 304 7.07 3.37 9.98
N HIS A 305 6.47 4.01 10.99
CA HIS A 305 5.05 3.80 11.28
C HIS A 305 4.15 4.24 10.12
N ASN A 306 4.48 5.34 9.43
CA ASN A 306 3.75 5.79 8.25
C ASN A 306 3.80 4.75 7.11
N MET A 307 4.97 4.17 6.87
CA MET A 307 5.14 3.11 5.85
C MET A 307 4.38 1.84 6.19
N MET A 308 4.44 1.38 7.44
CA MET A 308 3.66 0.24 7.93
C MET A 308 2.15 0.51 7.81
N TYR A 309 1.71 1.70 8.20
CA TYR A 309 0.32 2.12 8.12
C TYR A 309 -0.22 2.04 6.68
N HIS A 310 0.52 2.59 5.70
CA HIS A 310 0.08 2.56 4.31
C HIS A 310 0.06 1.16 3.70
N LEU A 311 1.02 0.32 4.09
CA LEU A 311 1.01 -1.09 3.72
C LEU A 311 -0.24 -1.81 4.26
N TYR A 312 -0.55 -1.63 5.56
CA TYR A 312 -1.74 -2.22 6.18
C TYR A 312 -3.06 -1.65 5.64
N SER A 313 -3.09 -0.34 5.32
CA SER A 313 -4.28 0.33 4.77
C SER A 313 -4.67 -0.18 3.40
N SER A 314 -3.72 -0.77 2.65
CA SER A 314 -3.90 -1.17 1.25
C SER A 314 -4.23 -2.65 1.05
N ILE A 315 -4.18 -3.47 2.10
CA ILE A 315 -4.46 -4.91 2.03
C ILE A 315 -5.29 -5.37 3.23
N ARG A 316 -6.11 -6.37 3.03
CA ARG A 316 -6.90 -7.01 4.09
C ARG A 316 -7.02 -8.49 3.86
N LYS A 317 -7.20 -9.23 4.95
CA LYS A 317 -7.45 -10.67 4.96
C LYS A 317 -8.77 -11.02 4.24
N ASP A 318 -8.75 -12.14 3.52
CA ASP A 318 -9.89 -12.73 2.83
C ASP A 318 -10.52 -11.82 1.75
N SER A 319 -9.71 -10.90 1.17
CA SER A 319 -10.17 -10.02 0.09
C SER A 319 -10.06 -10.65 -1.30
N GLY A 320 -9.09 -11.53 -1.50
CA GLY A 320 -8.72 -12.05 -2.82
C GLY A 320 -8.01 -11.04 -3.73
N TYR A 321 -7.64 -9.86 -3.19
CA TYR A 321 -6.91 -8.81 -3.91
C TYR A 321 -5.50 -8.64 -3.37
N SER A 322 -4.62 -8.08 -4.21
CA SER A 322 -3.21 -7.86 -3.90
C SER A 322 -2.86 -6.37 -3.95
N LEU A 323 -1.58 -6.07 -3.78
CA LEU A 323 -1.05 -4.72 -3.70
C LEU A 323 -0.56 -4.24 -5.07
N SER A 324 -1.03 -3.08 -5.51
CA SER A 324 -0.38 -2.33 -6.60
C SER A 324 0.74 -1.44 -6.04
N PRO A 325 1.62 -0.88 -6.89
CA PRO A 325 2.67 0.05 -6.44
C PRO A 325 2.16 1.23 -5.62
N MET A 326 0.93 1.70 -5.91
CA MET A 326 0.27 2.80 -5.20
C MET A 326 -0.76 2.33 -4.16
N GLY A 327 -0.99 1.03 -4.00
CA GLY A 327 -2.03 0.50 -3.12
C GLY A 327 -3.42 1.07 -3.42
N LEU A 328 -4.10 1.54 -2.38
CA LEU A 328 -5.41 2.22 -2.48
C LEU A 328 -5.29 3.75 -2.35
N THR A 329 -4.15 4.33 -2.71
CA THR A 329 -3.88 5.76 -2.56
C THR A 329 -4.17 6.58 -3.81
N GLY A 330 -4.57 5.92 -4.90
CA GLY A 330 -4.89 6.54 -6.18
C GLY A 330 -4.94 5.53 -7.31
N THR A 331 -5.06 6.03 -8.54
CA THR A 331 -5.17 5.22 -9.76
C THR A 331 -3.85 5.04 -10.51
N GLY A 332 -2.73 5.40 -9.88
CA GLY A 332 -1.40 5.23 -10.45
C GLY A 332 -1.10 3.79 -10.81
N TYR A 333 -0.32 3.57 -11.86
CA TYR A 333 -0.05 2.26 -12.45
C TYR A 333 -1.32 1.46 -12.76
N SER A 334 -2.43 2.17 -13.06
CA SER A 334 -3.74 1.58 -13.35
C SER A 334 -4.27 0.66 -12.22
N GLY A 335 -3.65 0.67 -11.03
CA GLY A 335 -3.92 -0.24 -9.94
C GLY A 335 -3.45 -1.68 -10.19
N HIS A 336 -2.60 -1.91 -11.19
CA HIS A 336 -2.09 -3.23 -11.54
C HIS A 336 -1.10 -3.76 -10.50
N VAL A 337 -1.00 -5.08 -10.45
CA VAL A 337 -0.10 -5.82 -9.57
C VAL A 337 1.11 -6.29 -10.37
N PHE A 338 2.28 -5.78 -10.00
CA PHE A 338 3.60 -6.05 -10.59
C PHE A 338 4.44 -6.95 -9.67
N TRP A 339 5.73 -7.11 -9.97
CA TRP A 339 6.73 -7.74 -9.10
C TRP A 339 7.01 -6.94 -7.82
N ASP A 340 6.60 -5.67 -7.79
CA ASP A 340 6.61 -4.78 -6.63
C ASP A 340 6.04 -5.46 -5.39
N THR A 341 5.00 -6.23 -5.60
CA THR A 341 4.33 -6.93 -4.53
C THR A 341 5.22 -8.03 -3.95
N GLU A 342 5.77 -8.90 -4.78
CA GLU A 342 6.49 -10.11 -4.35
C GLU A 342 7.88 -9.82 -3.81
N ILE A 343 8.60 -8.87 -4.42
CA ILE A 343 10.01 -8.61 -4.08
C ILE A 343 10.15 -7.46 -3.09
N TRP A 344 9.27 -6.46 -3.17
CA TRP A 344 9.45 -5.23 -2.40
C TRP A 344 8.51 -5.14 -1.19
N MET A 345 7.22 -5.42 -1.33
CA MET A 345 6.24 -5.28 -0.24
C MET A 345 6.07 -6.56 0.59
N PHE A 346 6.00 -7.69 -0.08
CA PHE A 346 5.72 -8.99 0.53
C PHE A 346 6.73 -9.42 1.61
N PRO A 347 8.06 -9.26 1.47
CA PRO A 347 9.00 -9.75 2.48
C PRO A 347 8.78 -9.12 3.85
N SER A 348 8.54 -7.80 3.92
CA SER A 348 8.22 -7.10 5.16
C SER A 348 6.84 -7.52 5.68
N LEU A 349 5.84 -7.58 4.80
CA LEU A 349 4.48 -7.98 5.15
C LEU A 349 4.44 -9.40 5.71
N LEU A 350 5.20 -10.34 5.11
CA LEU A 350 5.29 -11.73 5.56
C LEU A 350 5.80 -11.85 7.00
N LEU A 351 6.75 -11.02 7.38
CA LEU A 351 7.30 -11.03 8.73
C LEU A 351 6.44 -10.27 9.73
N LEU A 352 5.83 -9.16 9.32
CA LEU A 352 4.96 -8.35 10.17
C LEU A 352 3.57 -8.97 10.36
N ASN A 353 2.97 -9.47 9.29
CA ASN A 353 1.63 -10.06 9.32
C ASN A 353 1.46 -11.16 8.25
N PRO A 354 1.80 -12.43 8.56
CA PRO A 354 1.70 -13.53 7.61
C PRO A 354 0.28 -13.78 7.06
N GLU A 355 -0.77 -13.39 7.79
CA GLU A 355 -2.15 -13.54 7.33
C GLU A 355 -2.49 -12.54 6.21
N LEU A 356 -1.97 -11.31 6.30
CA LEU A 356 -2.09 -10.36 5.20
C LEU A 356 -1.18 -10.73 4.02
N ALA A 357 0.03 -11.22 4.28
CA ALA A 357 0.93 -11.71 3.24
C ALA A 357 0.35 -12.88 2.45
N LYS A 358 -0.53 -13.68 3.07
CA LYS A 358 -1.26 -14.77 2.41
C LYS A 358 -2.04 -14.28 1.19
N GLU A 359 -2.66 -13.10 1.29
CA GLU A 359 -3.48 -12.54 0.19
C GLU A 359 -2.66 -12.37 -1.10
N VAL A 360 -1.38 -12.01 -0.98
CA VAL A 360 -0.47 -11.86 -2.13
C VAL A 360 -0.34 -13.18 -2.90
N VAL A 361 -0.03 -14.27 -2.20
CA VAL A 361 0.17 -15.58 -2.84
C VAL A 361 -1.16 -16.24 -3.24
N GLU A 362 -2.26 -15.96 -2.52
CA GLU A 362 -3.61 -16.38 -2.89
C GLU A 362 -4.08 -15.68 -4.18
N TYR A 363 -3.84 -14.40 -4.33
CA TYR A 363 -4.13 -13.64 -5.54
C TYR A 363 -3.47 -14.27 -6.77
N ARG A 364 -2.20 -14.65 -6.67
CA ARG A 364 -1.46 -15.30 -7.76
C ARG A 364 -1.98 -16.72 -8.04
N PHE A 365 -2.31 -17.47 -6.99
CA PHE A 365 -2.90 -18.81 -7.17
C PHE A 365 -4.24 -18.75 -7.91
N GLN A 366 -5.13 -17.83 -7.54
CA GLN A 366 -6.43 -17.64 -8.19
C GLN A 366 -6.30 -17.30 -9.68
N ARG A 367 -5.16 -16.74 -10.10
CA ARG A 367 -4.85 -16.33 -11.48
C ARG A 367 -3.90 -17.28 -12.21
N LEU A 368 -3.62 -18.46 -11.63
CA LEU A 368 -2.70 -19.44 -12.21
C LEU A 368 -3.16 -19.92 -13.58
N ASP A 369 -4.46 -20.11 -13.79
CA ASP A 369 -4.99 -20.56 -15.09
C ASP A 369 -4.87 -19.48 -16.16
N ALA A 370 -4.95 -18.20 -15.81
CA ALA A 370 -4.63 -17.11 -16.72
C ALA A 370 -3.14 -17.12 -17.10
N ALA A 371 -2.24 -17.33 -16.14
CA ALA A 371 -0.81 -17.47 -16.39
C ALA A 371 -0.46 -18.67 -17.28
N ARG A 372 -1.19 -19.78 -17.15
CA ARG A 372 -1.05 -20.95 -18.05
C ARG A 372 -1.47 -20.63 -19.48
N ARG A 373 -2.58 -19.90 -19.65
CA ARG A 373 -3.00 -19.43 -20.98
C ARG A 373 -1.98 -18.45 -21.58
N ASN A 374 -1.39 -17.57 -20.77
CA ASN A 374 -0.36 -16.63 -21.22
C ASN A 374 0.89 -17.39 -21.72
N ALA A 375 1.38 -18.39 -21.01
CA ALA A 375 2.47 -19.24 -21.48
C ALA A 375 2.15 -19.91 -22.82
N LEU A 376 0.94 -20.48 -22.94
CA LEU A 376 0.50 -21.12 -24.19
C LEU A 376 0.44 -20.15 -25.38
N LEU A 377 -0.01 -18.91 -25.16
CA LEU A 377 -0.07 -17.87 -26.19
C LEU A 377 1.33 -17.55 -26.76
N HIS A 378 2.37 -17.64 -25.94
CA HIS A 378 3.76 -17.43 -26.32
C HIS A 378 4.50 -18.69 -26.76
N GLY A 379 3.80 -19.86 -26.81
CA GLY A 379 4.36 -21.14 -27.24
C GLY A 379 5.15 -21.86 -26.16
N TYR A 380 5.01 -21.48 -24.88
CA TYR A 380 5.63 -22.11 -23.73
C TYR A 380 4.70 -23.07 -23.02
N GLN A 381 5.28 -23.93 -22.18
CA GLN A 381 4.54 -24.80 -21.24
C GLN A 381 4.44 -24.15 -19.87
N GLY A 382 3.67 -24.74 -18.97
CA GLY A 382 3.56 -24.29 -17.60
C GLY A 382 2.77 -22.99 -17.44
N ALA A 383 3.28 -22.05 -16.64
CA ALA A 383 2.62 -20.79 -16.35
C ALA A 383 3.61 -19.62 -16.45
N GLN A 384 3.28 -18.65 -17.30
CA GLN A 384 3.95 -17.35 -17.42
C GLN A 384 3.01 -16.29 -16.83
N TYR A 385 3.34 -15.78 -15.67
CA TYR A 385 2.55 -14.69 -15.08
C TYR A 385 2.75 -13.39 -15.89
N PRO A 386 1.69 -12.55 -15.99
CA PRO A 386 1.79 -11.28 -16.68
C PRO A 386 2.69 -10.30 -15.93
N TRP A 387 3.32 -9.37 -16.66
CA TRP A 387 4.05 -8.26 -16.04
C TRP A 387 3.12 -7.35 -15.27
N GLU A 388 2.01 -6.93 -15.88
CA GLU A 388 0.94 -6.17 -15.22
C GLU A 388 -0.32 -7.04 -15.07
N SER A 389 -0.73 -7.31 -13.83
CA SER A 389 -1.91 -8.11 -13.52
C SER A 389 -3.03 -7.25 -12.97
N ALA A 390 -4.24 -7.43 -13.51
CA ALA A 390 -5.47 -6.86 -12.96
C ALA A 390 -6.41 -7.97 -12.46
N LEU A 391 -7.72 -7.74 -12.57
CA LEU A 391 -8.75 -8.65 -12.03
C LEU A 391 -8.69 -10.06 -12.63
N SER A 392 -8.53 -10.18 -13.96
CA SER A 392 -8.55 -11.47 -14.67
C SER A 392 -7.26 -12.28 -14.52
N GLY A 393 -6.14 -11.61 -14.21
CA GLY A 393 -4.80 -12.21 -14.25
C GLY A 393 -4.24 -12.40 -15.66
N GLU A 394 -4.88 -11.84 -16.68
CA GLU A 394 -4.34 -11.73 -18.04
C GLU A 394 -3.34 -10.57 -18.12
N GLU A 395 -2.55 -10.52 -19.20
CA GLU A 395 -1.56 -9.46 -19.39
C GLU A 395 -2.24 -8.10 -19.69
N GLU A 396 -1.97 -7.13 -18.86
CA GLU A 396 -2.53 -5.77 -18.94
C GLU A 396 -1.47 -4.70 -19.31
N THR A 397 -0.23 -5.09 -19.51
CA THR A 397 0.82 -4.17 -19.96
C THR A 397 0.43 -3.54 -21.30
N PRO A 398 0.55 -2.23 -21.43
CA PRO A 398 0.29 -1.57 -22.72
C PRO A 398 1.10 -2.20 -23.86
N VAL A 399 0.46 -2.44 -25.01
CA VAL A 399 1.09 -3.12 -26.16
C VAL A 399 2.33 -2.41 -26.72
N SER A 400 2.57 -1.17 -26.33
CA SER A 400 3.76 -0.40 -26.67
C SER A 400 4.98 -0.71 -25.82
N SER A 401 4.82 -1.43 -24.69
CA SER A 401 5.91 -1.82 -23.80
C SER A 401 6.35 -3.25 -24.07
N LEU A 402 7.67 -3.47 -24.14
CA LEU A 402 8.25 -4.80 -24.30
C LEU A 402 8.19 -5.64 -23.01
N SER A 403 7.90 -5.03 -21.87
CA SER A 403 7.80 -5.72 -20.58
C SER A 403 6.71 -6.79 -20.58
N GLY A 404 5.54 -6.53 -21.16
CA GLY A 404 4.44 -7.49 -21.26
C GLY A 404 4.88 -8.86 -21.83
N PRO A 405 5.43 -8.91 -23.05
CA PRO A 405 5.86 -10.17 -23.65
C PRO A 405 7.23 -10.70 -23.18
N TYR A 406 8.11 -9.92 -22.54
CA TYR A 406 9.51 -10.30 -22.33
C TYR A 406 10.08 -10.08 -20.93
N GLU A 407 9.38 -9.45 -19.99
CA GLU A 407 9.85 -9.28 -18.62
C GLU A 407 9.41 -10.46 -17.74
N HIS A 408 10.11 -11.56 -17.93
CA HIS A 408 9.68 -12.88 -17.46
C HIS A 408 10.06 -13.19 -16.00
N HIS A 409 10.96 -12.43 -15.40
CA HIS A 409 11.43 -12.71 -14.03
C HIS A 409 10.28 -12.69 -13.00
N ILE A 410 9.22 -11.88 -13.24
CA ILE A 410 8.03 -11.86 -12.37
C ILE A 410 7.44 -13.26 -12.14
N THR A 411 7.53 -14.16 -13.13
CA THR A 411 7.07 -15.55 -13.01
C THR A 411 7.82 -16.30 -11.89
N ALA A 412 9.13 -16.08 -11.78
CA ALA A 412 9.93 -16.68 -10.72
C ALA A 412 9.83 -15.91 -9.40
N ASP A 413 9.65 -14.58 -9.42
CA ASP A 413 9.46 -13.76 -8.23
C ASP A 413 8.23 -14.22 -7.43
N ILE A 414 7.15 -14.57 -8.14
CA ILE A 414 5.93 -15.16 -7.56
C ILE A 414 6.22 -16.52 -6.92
N ALA A 415 7.00 -17.37 -7.58
CA ALA A 415 7.40 -18.66 -7.03
C ALA A 415 8.25 -18.51 -5.76
N ILE A 416 9.16 -17.52 -5.74
CA ILE A 416 10.00 -17.19 -4.58
C ILE A 416 9.13 -16.72 -3.41
N ALA A 417 8.15 -15.85 -3.66
CA ALA A 417 7.21 -15.41 -2.64
C ALA A 417 6.38 -16.58 -2.08
N ALA A 418 5.83 -17.44 -2.94
CA ALA A 418 5.09 -18.63 -2.54
C ALA A 418 5.95 -19.59 -1.68
N TRP A 419 7.21 -19.78 -2.05
CA TRP A 419 8.15 -20.57 -1.26
C TRP A 419 8.46 -19.94 0.10
N ASN A 420 8.73 -18.63 0.15
CA ASN A 420 8.98 -17.91 1.40
C ASN A 420 7.76 -17.90 2.33
N TYR A 421 6.55 -17.81 1.77
CA TYR A 421 5.32 -17.96 2.55
C TYR A 421 5.30 -19.30 3.29
N TYR A 422 5.55 -20.40 2.57
CA TYR A 422 5.65 -21.72 3.20
C TYR A 422 6.79 -21.80 4.22
N LEU A 423 7.95 -21.24 3.91
CA LEU A 423 9.11 -21.27 4.83
C LEU A 423 8.78 -20.64 6.19
N ILE A 424 8.03 -19.54 6.22
CA ILE A 424 7.67 -18.84 7.46
C ILE A 424 6.48 -19.48 8.16
N THR A 425 5.42 -19.81 7.40
CA THR A 425 4.17 -20.32 8.01
C THR A 425 4.22 -21.79 8.34
N LYS A 426 5.01 -22.57 7.59
CA LYS A 426 5.00 -24.04 7.65
C LYS A 426 3.63 -24.65 7.35
N ASP A 427 2.78 -23.93 6.62
CA ASP A 427 1.47 -24.41 6.18
C ASP A 427 1.64 -25.43 5.04
N LYS A 428 1.71 -26.69 5.42
CA LYS A 428 1.93 -27.79 4.50
C LYS A 428 0.69 -28.11 3.63
N GLU A 429 -0.50 -27.83 4.14
CA GLU A 429 -1.73 -27.98 3.36
C GLU A 429 -1.79 -26.93 2.26
N TRP A 430 -1.56 -25.67 2.61
CA TRP A 430 -1.45 -24.61 1.63
C TRP A 430 -0.37 -24.90 0.58
N LEU A 431 0.80 -25.38 1.03
CA LEU A 431 1.88 -25.75 0.11
C LEU A 431 1.44 -26.80 -0.89
N LYS A 432 0.72 -27.84 -0.43
CA LYS A 432 0.23 -28.93 -1.28
C LYS A 432 -0.84 -28.46 -2.26
N GLU A 433 -1.83 -27.70 -1.78
CA GLU A 433 -3.02 -27.35 -2.56
C GLU A 433 -2.80 -26.16 -3.49
N LYS A 434 -1.97 -25.20 -3.09
CA LYS A 434 -1.78 -23.91 -3.79
C LYS A 434 -0.33 -23.62 -4.14
N GLY A 435 0.59 -23.77 -3.20
CA GLY A 435 2.01 -23.51 -3.42
C GLY A 435 2.64 -24.43 -4.47
N TRP A 436 2.36 -25.73 -4.42
CA TRP A 436 2.88 -26.68 -5.40
C TRP A 436 2.39 -26.42 -6.83
N PRO A 437 1.10 -26.18 -7.10
CA PRO A 437 0.64 -25.80 -8.43
C PRO A 437 1.35 -24.56 -8.99
N ILE A 438 1.60 -23.54 -8.16
CA ILE A 438 2.38 -22.35 -8.58
C ILE A 438 3.81 -22.76 -8.92
N LEU A 439 4.55 -23.33 -7.94
CA LEU A 439 5.96 -23.69 -8.09
C LEU A 439 6.21 -24.64 -9.26
N LYS A 440 5.34 -25.63 -9.44
CA LYS A 440 5.43 -26.59 -10.55
C LYS A 440 5.22 -25.91 -11.90
N SER A 441 4.11 -25.17 -12.05
CA SER A 441 3.76 -24.61 -13.36
C SER A 441 4.75 -23.52 -13.79
N THR A 442 5.29 -22.75 -12.84
CA THR A 442 6.35 -21.76 -13.16
C THR A 442 7.69 -22.43 -13.48
N ALA A 443 8.03 -23.55 -12.83
CA ALA A 443 9.21 -24.34 -13.18
C ALA A 443 9.08 -25.00 -14.57
N GLU A 444 7.89 -25.50 -14.94
CA GLU A 444 7.59 -26.00 -16.30
C GLU A 444 7.72 -24.89 -17.36
N PHE A 445 7.37 -23.65 -17.03
CA PHE A 445 7.61 -22.51 -17.90
C PHE A 445 9.12 -22.32 -18.15
N TRP A 446 9.94 -22.28 -17.12
CA TRP A 446 11.39 -22.10 -17.28
C TRP A 446 12.03 -23.25 -18.03
N GLU A 447 11.61 -24.51 -17.79
CA GLU A 447 12.09 -25.67 -18.55
C GLU A 447 11.81 -25.50 -20.06
N SER A 448 10.66 -24.96 -20.44
CA SER A 448 10.31 -24.73 -21.86
C SER A 448 10.92 -23.44 -22.44
N ARG A 449 11.35 -22.49 -21.56
CA ARG A 449 11.82 -21.16 -21.95
C ARG A 449 13.31 -21.09 -22.26
N VAL A 450 14.10 -21.95 -21.62
CA VAL A 450 15.57 -21.98 -21.78
C VAL A 450 15.97 -22.64 -23.08
N SER A 451 17.14 -22.24 -23.59
CA SER A 451 17.79 -22.85 -24.73
C SER A 451 19.13 -23.47 -24.32
N LEU A 452 19.40 -24.70 -24.74
CA LEU A 452 20.69 -25.35 -24.50
C LEU A 452 21.74 -24.88 -25.51
N ASN A 453 22.84 -24.31 -25.04
CA ASN A 453 23.99 -23.94 -25.83
C ASN A 453 25.25 -24.64 -25.27
N GLY A 454 25.68 -25.68 -25.97
CA GLY A 454 26.77 -26.53 -25.51
C GLY A 454 26.40 -27.29 -24.21
N LYS A 455 26.93 -26.85 -23.08
CA LYS A 455 26.63 -27.39 -21.74
C LYS A 455 25.87 -26.41 -20.84
N GLN A 456 25.61 -25.21 -21.32
CA GLN A 456 24.95 -24.16 -20.57
C GLN A 456 23.54 -23.93 -21.08
N TYR A 457 22.67 -23.51 -20.18
CA TYR A 457 21.32 -23.07 -20.51
C TYR A 457 21.27 -21.53 -20.52
N GLU A 458 20.68 -20.99 -21.56
CA GLU A 458 20.54 -19.55 -21.82
C GLU A 458 19.07 -19.14 -21.77
N ILE A 459 18.82 -17.93 -21.26
CA ILE A 459 17.55 -17.23 -21.40
C ILE A 459 17.82 -15.99 -22.27
N THR A 460 17.28 -16.03 -23.47
CA THR A 460 17.54 -15.00 -24.48
C THR A 460 16.33 -14.07 -24.67
N ASN A 461 16.58 -12.86 -25.16
CA ASN A 461 15.55 -11.89 -25.48
C ASN A 461 14.61 -11.62 -24.31
N VAL A 462 15.11 -10.92 -23.29
CA VAL A 462 14.34 -10.50 -22.11
C VAL A 462 14.41 -8.99 -21.93
N VAL A 463 13.45 -8.44 -21.19
CA VAL A 463 13.56 -7.19 -20.45
C VAL A 463 14.05 -7.53 -19.06
N CYS A 464 15.04 -6.78 -18.57
CA CYS A 464 15.65 -6.99 -17.25
C CYS A 464 14.83 -6.36 -16.12
N ALA A 465 15.16 -6.68 -14.87
CA ALA A 465 14.72 -5.90 -13.72
C ALA A 465 15.16 -4.42 -13.83
N ASP A 466 16.33 -4.16 -14.41
CA ASP A 466 16.66 -2.85 -14.99
C ASP A 466 15.92 -2.67 -16.32
N GLU A 467 14.72 -2.14 -16.29
CA GLU A 467 13.83 -1.97 -17.46
C GLU A 467 14.41 -1.11 -18.60
N TRP A 468 15.60 -0.49 -18.41
CA TRP A 468 16.31 0.15 -19.52
C TRP A 468 17.07 -0.84 -20.40
N ALA A 469 17.26 -2.06 -19.90
CA ALA A 469 17.92 -3.14 -20.64
C ALA A 469 16.87 -4.06 -21.27
N GLU A 470 16.48 -3.73 -22.51
CA GLU A 470 15.50 -4.47 -23.30
C GLU A 470 16.18 -5.31 -24.38
N ASN A 471 15.56 -6.44 -24.77
CA ASN A 471 16.00 -7.33 -25.84
C ASN A 471 17.46 -7.81 -25.62
N VAL A 472 17.77 -8.22 -24.42
CA VAL A 472 19.10 -8.72 -24.02
C VAL A 472 19.06 -10.20 -23.67
N ASN A 473 20.24 -10.83 -23.58
CA ASN A 473 20.37 -12.24 -23.26
C ASN A 473 21.08 -12.43 -21.92
N ASN A 474 20.71 -13.51 -21.23
CA ASN A 474 21.36 -13.96 -20.00
C ASN A 474 21.45 -12.88 -18.94
N ASN A 475 20.33 -12.16 -18.73
CA ASN A 475 20.25 -11.23 -17.61
C ASN A 475 20.45 -11.96 -16.29
N ALA A 476 21.33 -11.42 -15.44
CA ALA A 476 21.77 -12.07 -14.20
C ALA A 476 20.61 -12.27 -13.22
N TYR A 477 19.73 -11.28 -13.05
CA TYR A 477 18.58 -11.37 -12.17
C TYR A 477 17.55 -12.38 -12.68
N THR A 478 17.18 -12.33 -13.97
CA THR A 478 16.25 -13.29 -14.61
C THR A 478 16.78 -14.72 -14.45
N ASN A 479 18.08 -14.96 -14.74
CA ASN A 479 18.68 -16.27 -14.59
C ASN A 479 18.72 -16.73 -13.13
N ALA A 480 18.98 -15.82 -12.17
CA ALA A 480 19.02 -16.14 -10.74
C ALA A 480 17.62 -16.52 -10.21
N THR A 481 16.57 -15.78 -10.59
CA THR A 481 15.21 -16.08 -10.16
C THR A 481 14.69 -17.37 -10.78
N ALA A 482 14.95 -17.63 -12.07
CA ALA A 482 14.64 -18.89 -12.74
C ALA A 482 15.33 -20.09 -12.05
N LYS A 483 16.64 -19.95 -11.73
CA LYS A 483 17.40 -20.95 -10.97
C LYS A 483 16.73 -21.29 -9.65
N LEU A 484 16.36 -20.26 -8.86
CA LEU A 484 15.71 -20.46 -7.56
C LEU A 484 14.34 -21.11 -7.70
N ASN A 485 13.53 -20.69 -8.67
CA ASN A 485 12.22 -21.32 -8.92
C ASN A 485 12.35 -22.81 -9.19
N LEU A 486 13.26 -23.23 -10.09
CA LEU A 486 13.52 -24.63 -10.42
C LEU A 486 13.98 -25.43 -9.18
N GLN A 487 14.85 -24.85 -8.36
CA GLN A 487 15.31 -25.45 -7.11
C GLN A 487 14.18 -25.58 -6.10
N TYR A 488 13.39 -24.53 -5.88
CA TYR A 488 12.28 -24.54 -4.92
C TYR A 488 11.14 -25.48 -5.33
N ALA A 489 10.89 -25.63 -6.63
CA ALA A 489 9.94 -26.64 -7.12
C ALA A 489 10.40 -28.06 -6.75
N ASN A 490 11.70 -28.39 -6.90
CA ASN A 490 12.25 -29.68 -6.47
C ASN A 490 12.23 -29.85 -4.93
N GLU A 491 12.57 -28.80 -4.16
CA GLU A 491 12.48 -28.88 -2.69
C GLU A 491 11.03 -29.05 -2.22
N CYS A 492 10.07 -28.38 -2.87
CA CYS A 492 8.65 -28.58 -2.61
C CYS A 492 8.21 -30.04 -2.92
N ALA A 493 8.59 -30.57 -4.08
CA ALA A 493 8.31 -31.95 -4.45
C ALA A 493 8.85 -32.93 -3.39
N LYS A 494 10.08 -32.73 -2.91
CA LYS A 494 10.69 -33.52 -1.83
C LYS A 494 9.88 -33.47 -0.53
N ILE A 495 9.43 -32.28 -0.10
CA ILE A 495 8.60 -32.09 1.12
C ILE A 495 7.27 -32.81 0.99
N LEU A 496 6.69 -32.81 -0.21
CA LEU A 496 5.41 -33.45 -0.51
C LEU A 496 5.54 -34.95 -0.87
N ASN A 497 6.76 -35.50 -0.85
CA ASN A 497 7.08 -36.87 -1.28
C ASN A 497 6.65 -37.16 -2.73
N LEU A 498 6.84 -36.19 -3.62
CA LEU A 498 6.61 -36.31 -5.06
C LEU A 498 7.95 -36.59 -5.78
N PRO A 499 7.91 -37.16 -7.02
CA PRO A 499 9.10 -37.35 -7.83
C PRO A 499 9.85 -36.04 -8.09
N LEU A 500 11.18 -36.07 -8.01
CA LEU A 500 12.02 -34.95 -8.38
C LEU A 500 12.16 -34.88 -9.90
N ASN A 501 12.27 -33.67 -10.44
CA ASN A 501 12.59 -33.43 -11.84
C ASN A 501 14.10 -33.16 -12.01
N ASN A 502 14.82 -34.11 -12.62
CA ASN A 502 16.26 -33.99 -12.85
C ASN A 502 16.60 -32.90 -13.88
N THR A 503 15.71 -32.64 -14.85
CA THR A 503 15.90 -31.59 -15.84
C THR A 503 15.90 -30.22 -15.17
N TRP A 504 15.02 -29.97 -14.19
CA TRP A 504 15.02 -28.72 -13.42
C TRP A 504 16.34 -28.52 -12.69
N LYS A 505 16.88 -29.59 -12.10
CA LYS A 505 18.18 -29.53 -11.42
C LYS A 505 19.30 -29.23 -12.43
N GLU A 506 19.32 -29.91 -13.57
CA GLU A 506 20.33 -29.71 -14.61
C GLU A 506 20.31 -28.28 -15.15
N ILE A 507 19.13 -27.73 -15.45
CA ILE A 507 18.96 -26.36 -15.90
C ILE A 507 19.49 -25.39 -14.81
N ALA A 508 19.01 -25.52 -13.58
CA ALA A 508 19.39 -24.65 -12.47
C ALA A 508 20.91 -24.62 -12.20
N ASP A 509 21.59 -25.77 -12.37
CA ASP A 509 23.02 -25.88 -12.14
C ASP A 509 23.86 -25.29 -13.29
N ASN A 510 23.30 -25.20 -14.52
CA ASN A 510 24.04 -24.80 -15.71
C ASN A 510 23.50 -23.52 -16.41
N LEU A 511 22.64 -22.73 -15.75
CA LEU A 511 22.27 -21.40 -16.23
C LEU A 511 23.50 -20.49 -16.31
N VAL A 512 23.54 -19.65 -17.35
CA VAL A 512 24.67 -18.73 -17.61
C VAL A 512 24.71 -17.63 -16.59
N PHE A 513 25.91 -17.42 -16.00
CA PHE A 513 26.30 -16.24 -15.24
C PHE A 513 27.68 -15.81 -15.68
N SER A 514 27.85 -14.56 -16.05
CA SER A 514 29.12 -14.03 -16.53
C SER A 514 29.65 -12.92 -15.65
N LYS A 515 30.96 -12.66 -15.75
CA LYS A 515 31.63 -11.55 -15.09
C LYS A 515 32.34 -10.67 -16.12
N MET A 516 32.46 -9.39 -15.79
CA MET A 516 33.31 -8.47 -16.53
C MET A 516 34.78 -8.70 -16.21
N ASP A 517 35.71 -8.14 -16.99
CA ASP A 517 37.15 -8.29 -16.83
C ASP A 517 37.65 -7.81 -15.44
N ASN A 518 36.97 -6.84 -14.85
CA ASN A 518 37.24 -6.36 -13.49
C ASN A 518 36.70 -7.29 -12.38
N GLY A 519 36.01 -8.38 -12.77
CA GLY A 519 35.44 -9.37 -11.86
C GLY A 519 34.10 -8.98 -11.25
N VAL A 520 33.47 -7.87 -11.70
CA VAL A 520 32.08 -7.50 -11.36
C VAL A 520 31.15 -8.47 -12.05
N THR A 521 30.05 -8.87 -11.39
CA THR A 521 29.01 -9.69 -12.02
C THR A 521 28.38 -8.89 -13.15
N ARG A 522 28.36 -9.45 -14.36
CA ARG A 522 27.82 -8.81 -15.55
C ARG A 522 26.30 -8.89 -15.52
N GLU A 523 25.61 -7.80 -15.80
CA GLU A 523 24.17 -7.73 -15.79
C GLU A 523 23.50 -8.57 -16.88
N HIS A 524 24.00 -8.44 -18.13
CA HIS A 524 23.58 -9.23 -19.29
C HIS A 524 24.73 -9.32 -20.30
N ASP A 525 24.63 -10.20 -21.29
CA ASP A 525 25.75 -10.52 -22.21
C ASP A 525 26.36 -9.28 -22.90
N THR A 526 25.55 -8.31 -23.23
CA THR A 526 25.99 -7.08 -23.93
C THR A 526 26.21 -5.88 -23.00
N TYR A 527 26.14 -6.07 -21.67
CA TYR A 527 26.41 -5.00 -20.70
C TYR A 527 27.89 -4.61 -20.70
N ASP A 528 28.15 -3.33 -20.93
CA ASP A 528 29.48 -2.74 -20.99
C ASP A 528 29.58 -1.42 -20.20
N GLY A 529 28.86 -1.33 -19.07
CA GLY A 529 28.95 -0.21 -18.14
C GLY A 529 27.93 0.90 -18.33
N GLN A 530 26.82 0.63 -18.97
CA GLN A 530 25.68 1.54 -19.08
C GLN A 530 25.14 1.93 -17.70
N ASN A 531 24.43 3.06 -17.64
CA ASN A 531 23.63 3.38 -16.46
C ASN A 531 22.41 2.43 -16.39
N ILE A 532 21.96 2.16 -15.17
CA ILE A 532 20.80 1.31 -14.88
C ILE A 532 19.68 2.16 -14.29
N LYS A 533 18.42 1.83 -14.62
CA LYS A 533 17.23 2.48 -14.04
C LYS A 533 17.11 2.15 -12.55
N GLN A 534 17.31 0.88 -12.22
CA GLN A 534 17.08 0.32 -10.88
C GLN A 534 17.97 -0.91 -10.61
N ALA A 535 17.96 -1.38 -9.36
CA ALA A 535 18.77 -2.52 -8.95
C ALA A 535 18.39 -3.78 -9.74
N ASP A 536 19.42 -4.47 -10.27
CA ASP A 536 19.36 -5.77 -10.94
C ASP A 536 20.37 -6.73 -10.29
N VAL A 537 21.64 -6.63 -10.65
CA VAL A 537 22.71 -7.50 -10.12
C VAL A 537 22.79 -7.51 -8.58
N ASN A 538 22.54 -6.37 -7.94
CA ASN A 538 22.58 -6.29 -6.47
C ASN A 538 21.48 -7.14 -5.81
N LEU A 539 20.38 -7.42 -6.52
CA LEU A 539 19.32 -8.30 -6.05
C LEU A 539 19.77 -9.76 -5.92
N LEU A 540 20.82 -10.18 -6.59
CA LEU A 540 21.40 -11.51 -6.46
C LEU A 540 21.98 -11.75 -5.05
N ALA A 541 22.46 -10.68 -4.39
CA ALA A 541 22.90 -10.75 -3.00
C ALA A 541 21.71 -10.67 -2.03
N TYR A 542 20.83 -9.67 -2.21
CA TYR A 542 19.60 -9.53 -1.47
C TYR A 542 18.47 -9.09 -2.41
N PRO A 543 17.30 -9.74 -2.43
CA PRO A 543 16.85 -10.80 -1.51
C PRO A 543 17.21 -12.22 -1.91
N LEU A 544 17.76 -12.46 -3.11
CA LEU A 544 17.90 -13.81 -3.68
C LEU A 544 18.95 -14.68 -2.99
N LYS A 545 19.99 -14.10 -2.40
CA LYS A 545 21.09 -14.80 -1.72
C LYS A 545 21.83 -15.82 -2.61
N VAL A 546 21.82 -15.59 -3.91
CA VAL A 546 22.60 -16.38 -4.90
C VAL A 546 24.08 -16.02 -4.79
N ILE A 547 24.40 -14.74 -4.59
CA ILE A 547 25.74 -14.26 -4.27
C ILE A 547 25.81 -14.07 -2.75
N ARG A 548 26.74 -14.82 -2.09
CA ARG A 548 26.94 -14.78 -0.63
C ARG A 548 28.34 -14.36 -0.22
N ASP A 549 29.28 -14.37 -1.16
CA ASP A 549 30.63 -13.92 -0.91
C ASP A 549 30.70 -12.41 -0.69
N LYS A 550 31.18 -11.98 0.47
CA LYS A 550 31.17 -10.56 0.86
C LYS A 550 32.05 -9.69 -0.05
N GLU A 551 33.13 -10.23 -0.59
CA GLU A 551 34.00 -9.48 -1.50
C GLU A 551 33.34 -9.29 -2.87
N GLN A 552 32.59 -10.29 -3.35
CA GLN A 552 31.79 -10.15 -4.55
C GLN A 552 30.61 -9.17 -4.34
N ILE A 553 29.91 -9.27 -3.20
CA ILE A 553 28.84 -8.32 -2.84
C ILE A 553 29.37 -6.88 -2.82
N ARG A 554 30.53 -6.64 -2.20
CA ARG A 554 31.17 -5.32 -2.15
C ARG A 554 31.48 -4.80 -3.55
N LYS A 555 32.11 -5.64 -4.37
CA LYS A 555 32.53 -5.29 -5.72
C LYS A 555 31.33 -4.93 -6.60
N ASP A 556 30.28 -5.72 -6.57
CA ASP A 556 29.06 -5.49 -7.33
C ASP A 556 28.31 -4.24 -6.81
N LEU A 557 28.25 -4.04 -5.49
CA LEU A 557 27.61 -2.87 -4.88
C LEU A 557 28.34 -1.58 -5.28
N GLU A 558 29.66 -1.48 -5.06
CA GLU A 558 30.45 -0.29 -5.38
C GLU A 558 30.37 0.06 -6.87
N TYR A 559 30.26 -0.93 -7.74
CA TYR A 559 30.15 -0.73 -9.17
C TYR A 559 28.74 -0.22 -9.56
N TYR A 560 27.69 -0.93 -9.18
CA TYR A 560 26.34 -0.63 -9.67
C TYR A 560 25.69 0.57 -8.96
N GLN A 561 26.01 0.85 -7.69
CA GLN A 561 25.52 2.08 -7.04
C GLN A 561 25.99 3.37 -7.74
N ALA A 562 27.15 3.33 -8.44
CA ALA A 562 27.64 4.44 -9.22
C ALA A 562 26.99 4.55 -10.61
N LYS A 563 26.13 3.59 -11.00
CA LYS A 563 25.46 3.55 -12.30
C LYS A 563 23.99 4.02 -12.25
N VAL A 564 23.43 4.19 -11.07
CA VAL A 564 22.07 4.73 -10.94
C VAL A 564 22.08 6.25 -11.09
N PRO A 565 21.15 6.85 -11.89
CA PRO A 565 20.99 8.29 -11.96
C PRO A 565 20.55 8.88 -10.63
N GLN A 566 20.92 10.14 -10.39
CA GLN A 566 20.43 10.85 -9.20
C GLN A 566 18.94 11.19 -9.25
N LYS A 567 18.36 11.24 -10.45
CA LYS A 567 16.93 11.43 -10.71
C LYS A 567 16.41 10.20 -11.45
N ASP A 568 15.14 10.00 -11.41
CA ASP A 568 14.40 8.92 -12.11
C ASP A 568 14.66 7.49 -11.58
N THR A 569 15.48 7.33 -10.53
CA THR A 569 15.67 6.04 -9.85
C THR A 569 14.55 5.82 -8.85
N PRO A 570 13.79 4.70 -8.94
CA PRO A 570 12.75 4.37 -7.99
C PRO A 570 13.28 4.17 -6.57
N ALA A 571 12.54 4.64 -5.58
CA ALA A 571 12.90 4.64 -4.15
C ALA A 571 13.41 3.30 -3.61
N MET A 572 12.87 2.16 -4.09
CA MET A 572 13.28 0.84 -3.63
C MET A 572 14.72 0.46 -3.98
N THR A 573 15.33 1.07 -5.01
CA THR A 573 16.71 0.76 -5.43
C THR A 573 17.71 1.12 -4.35
N GLN A 574 17.64 2.34 -3.80
CA GLN A 574 18.55 2.78 -2.74
C GLN A 574 18.38 1.96 -1.47
N ALA A 575 17.17 1.43 -1.22
CA ALA A 575 16.91 0.53 -0.10
C ALA A 575 17.78 -0.75 -0.18
N ILE A 576 18.00 -1.31 -1.38
CA ILE A 576 18.88 -2.46 -1.56
C ILE A 576 20.34 -2.09 -1.23
N PHE A 577 20.80 -0.93 -1.68
CA PHE A 577 22.16 -0.46 -1.36
C PHE A 577 22.35 -0.29 0.14
N ALA A 578 21.37 0.29 0.83
CA ALA A 578 21.37 0.42 2.28
C ALA A 578 21.47 -0.95 3.00
N ILE A 579 20.72 -1.96 2.55
CA ILE A 579 20.78 -3.32 3.09
C ILE A 579 22.20 -3.91 2.92
N LEU A 580 22.77 -3.81 1.73
CA LEU A 580 24.05 -4.38 1.42
C LEU A 580 25.20 -3.67 2.17
N HIS A 581 25.18 -2.35 2.28
CA HIS A 581 26.13 -1.61 3.12
C HIS A 581 26.03 -2.03 4.59
N SER A 582 24.81 -2.20 5.11
CA SER A 582 24.60 -2.71 6.47
C SER A 582 25.20 -4.11 6.66
N TRP A 583 25.04 -5.02 5.69
CA TRP A 583 25.61 -6.38 5.72
C TRP A 583 27.13 -6.39 5.63
N LEU A 584 27.71 -5.42 4.96
CA LEU A 584 29.17 -5.23 4.85
C LEU A 584 29.80 -4.56 6.09
N GLY A 585 28.97 -4.06 7.02
CA GLY A 585 29.43 -3.41 8.24
C GLY A 585 29.56 -1.89 8.17
N ASN A 586 29.06 -1.25 7.10
CA ASN A 586 29.15 0.18 6.81
C ASN A 586 27.87 0.88 7.27
N GLY A 587 27.69 1.07 8.58
CA GLY A 587 26.43 1.59 9.15
C GLY A 587 26.14 3.05 8.80
N GLU A 588 27.15 3.88 8.59
CA GLU A 588 26.99 5.29 8.20
C GLU A 588 26.50 5.40 6.75
N GLU A 589 27.19 4.75 5.81
CA GLU A 589 26.77 4.70 4.40
C GLU A 589 25.40 4.02 4.23
N ALA A 590 25.13 2.96 5.00
CA ALA A 590 23.84 2.31 5.00
C ALA A 590 22.71 3.29 5.42
N TYR A 591 22.97 4.16 6.39
CA TYR A 591 22.00 5.17 6.80
C TYR A 591 21.83 6.28 5.75
N GLU A 592 22.89 6.72 5.12
CA GLU A 592 22.81 7.70 4.03
C GLU A 592 21.95 7.17 2.88
N TRP A 593 22.17 5.94 2.43
CA TRP A 593 21.34 5.31 1.41
C TRP A 593 19.90 5.07 1.86
N PHE A 594 19.70 4.71 3.14
CA PHE A 594 18.36 4.58 3.73
C PHE A 594 17.58 5.90 3.65
N LYS A 595 18.20 7.01 4.04
CA LYS A 595 17.56 8.33 3.95
C LYS A 595 17.36 8.77 2.51
N ASP A 596 18.34 8.54 1.63
CA ASP A 596 18.25 8.89 0.22
C ASP A 596 17.14 8.10 -0.52
N ALA A 597 16.79 6.92 -0.02
CA ALA A 597 15.71 6.10 -0.57
C ALA A 597 14.32 6.77 -0.46
N TYR A 598 14.08 7.64 0.52
CA TYR A 598 12.73 8.19 0.69
C TYR A 598 12.67 9.69 1.03
N GLU A 599 13.61 10.27 1.79
CA GLU A 599 13.48 11.66 2.20
C GLU A 599 13.36 12.66 1.05
N PRO A 600 14.15 12.53 -0.04
CA PRO A 600 14.01 13.43 -1.20
C PRO A 600 12.71 13.25 -1.97
N ASN A 601 11.98 12.15 -1.72
CA ASN A 601 10.73 11.79 -2.39
C ASN A 601 9.49 12.19 -1.58
N LEU A 602 9.69 12.75 -0.37
CA LEU A 602 8.58 13.09 0.53
C LEU A 602 7.80 14.31 0.04
N LEU A 603 6.50 14.16 -0.02
CA LEU A 603 5.55 15.20 -0.45
C LEU A 603 4.74 15.73 0.75
N PRO A 604 4.50 17.08 0.81
CA PRO A 604 3.77 17.70 1.90
C PRO A 604 2.25 17.51 1.79
N PRO A 605 1.52 17.73 2.88
CA PRO A 605 2.00 18.00 4.23
C PRO A 605 2.24 16.73 5.06
N PHE A 606 1.87 15.53 4.55
CA PHE A 606 1.80 14.29 5.31
C PHE A 606 2.97 13.32 5.05
N ARG A 607 4.08 13.80 4.48
CA ARG A 607 5.26 12.97 4.16
C ARG A 607 4.90 11.78 3.27
N VAL A 608 4.10 12.03 2.25
CA VAL A 608 3.71 11.04 1.24
C VAL A 608 4.91 10.71 0.37
N ILE A 609 5.25 9.44 0.19
CA ILE A 609 6.42 9.01 -0.58
C ILE A 609 6.06 8.97 -2.07
N ALA A 610 6.68 9.80 -2.89
CA ALA A 610 6.66 9.63 -4.34
C ALA A 610 7.65 8.55 -4.79
N GLU A 611 7.49 8.03 -5.98
CA GLU A 611 8.35 7.00 -6.55
C GLU A 611 9.79 7.45 -6.74
N THR A 612 9.97 8.65 -7.28
CA THR A 612 11.29 9.22 -7.62
C THR A 612 11.47 10.61 -7.01
N LYS A 613 12.71 11.08 -6.95
CA LYS A 613 13.04 12.44 -6.49
C LYS A 613 12.36 13.50 -7.35
N GLY A 614 11.49 14.30 -6.72
CA GLY A 614 10.70 15.32 -7.40
C GLY A 614 9.49 14.78 -8.17
N GLY A 615 9.16 13.50 -8.01
CA GLY A 615 7.91 12.91 -8.46
C GLY A 615 6.71 13.47 -7.69
N THR A 616 5.52 13.34 -8.25
CA THR A 616 4.27 13.85 -7.66
C THR A 616 3.18 12.79 -7.51
N ASN A 617 3.51 11.54 -7.84
CA ASN A 617 2.61 10.41 -7.69
C ASN A 617 2.51 9.98 -6.22
N PRO A 618 1.34 10.08 -5.57
CA PRO A 618 1.13 9.61 -4.22
C PRO A 618 0.72 8.14 -4.25
N TYR A 619 0.81 7.45 -3.22
CA TYR A 619 1.80 7.12 -2.22
C TYR A 619 2.49 5.84 -2.70
N PHE A 620 3.77 5.86 -2.98
CA PHE A 620 4.49 4.72 -3.55
C PHE A 620 4.81 3.69 -2.47
N ILE A 621 3.89 2.73 -2.23
CA ILE A 621 4.05 1.71 -1.18
C ILE A 621 5.13 0.66 -1.51
N THR A 622 5.51 0.50 -2.77
CA THR A 622 6.69 -0.31 -3.16
C THR A 622 7.96 0.22 -2.50
N GLY A 623 8.18 1.54 -2.57
CA GLY A 623 9.30 2.18 -1.88
C GLY A 623 9.24 1.99 -0.36
N ALA A 624 8.05 2.17 0.23
CA ALA A 624 7.83 1.90 1.65
C ALA A 624 8.21 0.44 2.02
N GLY A 625 7.81 -0.52 1.20
CA GLY A 625 8.17 -1.94 1.38
C GLY A 625 9.68 -2.18 1.37
N GLY A 626 10.40 -1.56 0.42
CA GLY A 626 11.87 -1.63 0.34
C GLY A 626 12.56 -1.03 1.56
N ILE A 627 12.06 0.10 2.06
CA ILE A 627 12.59 0.78 3.24
C ILE A 627 12.33 -0.04 4.52
N LEU A 628 11.15 -0.64 4.66
CA LEU A 628 10.87 -1.57 5.75
C LEU A 628 11.82 -2.78 5.72
N GLN A 629 12.16 -3.30 4.53
CA GLN A 629 13.18 -4.34 4.39
C GLN A 629 14.56 -3.84 4.85
N THR A 630 14.91 -2.58 4.56
CA THR A 630 16.20 -2.01 5.05
C THR A 630 16.27 -2.06 6.57
N VAL A 631 15.20 -1.71 7.26
CA VAL A 631 15.19 -1.74 8.73
C VAL A 631 15.22 -3.18 9.25
N MET A 632 14.42 -4.07 8.66
CA MET A 632 14.25 -5.44 9.17
C MET A 632 15.42 -6.36 8.77
N MET A 633 15.77 -6.41 7.48
CA MET A 633 16.75 -7.33 6.94
C MET A 633 18.15 -6.70 6.88
N GLY A 634 18.22 -5.39 6.68
CA GLY A 634 19.47 -4.61 6.77
C GLY A 634 19.87 -4.40 8.21
N PHE A 635 19.30 -3.39 8.88
CA PHE A 635 19.78 -2.94 10.19
C PHE A 635 19.55 -3.93 11.32
N ALA A 636 18.40 -4.60 11.39
CA ALA A 636 18.15 -5.63 12.38
C ALA A 636 18.77 -6.99 11.99
N GLY A 637 19.16 -7.17 10.73
CA GLY A 637 19.83 -8.37 10.25
C GLY A 637 18.95 -9.62 10.27
N ILE A 638 17.64 -9.49 10.09
CA ILE A 638 16.76 -10.67 10.02
C ILE A 638 17.03 -11.43 8.73
N ASP A 639 17.34 -12.70 8.87
CA ASP A 639 17.58 -13.62 7.77
C ASP A 639 16.68 -14.83 7.85
N ILE A 640 16.00 -15.16 6.73
CA ILE A 640 15.22 -16.38 6.59
C ILE A 640 16.16 -17.49 6.12
N SER A 641 16.38 -18.50 6.96
CA SER A 641 17.22 -19.64 6.60
C SER A 641 16.54 -20.53 5.54
N PRO A 642 17.28 -21.39 4.83
CA PRO A 642 16.67 -22.34 3.90
C PRO A 642 15.63 -23.28 4.53
N THR A 643 15.65 -23.43 5.84
CA THR A 643 14.66 -24.20 6.59
C THR A 643 13.50 -23.35 7.11
N GLY A 644 13.50 -22.02 6.87
CA GLY A 644 12.47 -21.09 7.31
C GLY A 644 12.61 -20.65 8.77
N GLU A 645 13.73 -20.93 9.41
CA GLU A 645 14.05 -20.38 10.73
C GLU A 645 14.53 -18.95 10.56
N LEU A 646 13.98 -18.02 11.37
CA LEU A 646 14.46 -16.64 11.42
C LEU A 646 15.75 -16.58 12.25
N LYS A 647 16.79 -16.04 11.67
CA LYS A 647 18.08 -15.83 12.31
C LYS A 647 18.43 -14.36 12.26
N GLN A 648 19.21 -13.92 13.25
CA GLN A 648 19.81 -12.60 13.25
C GLN A 648 21.26 -12.71 12.81
N ILE A 649 21.61 -12.13 11.67
CA ILE A 649 22.99 -12.04 11.19
C ILE A 649 23.63 -10.76 11.71
N LYS A 650 24.97 -10.75 11.76
CA LYS A 650 25.72 -9.54 12.13
C LYS A 650 25.64 -8.51 11.00
N THR A 651 25.09 -7.34 11.31
CA THR A 651 24.96 -6.18 10.44
C THR A 651 25.41 -4.92 11.17
N ALA A 652 25.43 -3.78 10.46
CA ALA A 652 25.69 -2.48 11.07
C ALA A 652 24.37 -1.67 11.10
N MET A 653 24.06 -1.16 12.27
CA MET A 653 22.94 -0.23 12.52
C MET A 653 23.43 1.21 12.32
N PRO A 654 22.51 2.17 11.99
CA PRO A 654 22.84 3.59 11.92
C PRO A 654 23.56 4.11 13.18
N PRO A 655 24.59 4.97 13.06
CA PRO A 655 25.44 5.33 14.20
C PRO A 655 24.73 6.03 15.35
N HIS A 656 23.67 6.77 15.10
CA HIS A 656 22.90 7.52 16.10
C HIS A 656 21.69 6.76 16.65
N TRP A 657 21.27 5.64 16.02
CA TRP A 657 20.28 4.78 16.62
C TRP A 657 20.85 4.08 17.83
N THR A 658 20.21 4.19 18.97
CA THR A 658 20.67 3.55 20.22
C THR A 658 20.15 2.14 20.36
N LYS A 659 18.96 1.88 19.82
CA LYS A 659 18.33 0.56 19.83
C LYS A 659 17.30 0.43 18.73
N LEU A 660 17.22 -0.76 18.16
CA LEU A 660 16.20 -1.20 17.22
C LEU A 660 15.54 -2.46 17.76
N THR A 661 14.21 -2.44 17.91
CA THR A 661 13.44 -3.59 18.37
C THR A 661 12.39 -3.96 17.35
N LEU A 662 12.35 -5.21 16.96
CA LEU A 662 11.26 -5.81 16.17
C LEU A 662 10.45 -6.71 17.09
N THR A 663 9.13 -6.52 17.16
CA THR A 663 8.23 -7.29 18.02
C THR A 663 7.26 -8.12 17.19
N ASN A 664 6.97 -9.34 17.61
CA ASN A 664 6.02 -10.27 17.00
C ASN A 664 6.26 -10.54 15.50
N VAL A 665 7.51 -10.51 15.05
CA VAL A 665 7.84 -10.80 13.65
C VAL A 665 7.88 -12.31 13.38
N GLY A 666 7.39 -12.73 12.21
CA GLY A 666 7.23 -14.13 11.86
C GLY A 666 6.27 -14.84 12.83
N LYS A 667 6.71 -15.94 13.45
CA LYS A 667 5.93 -16.65 14.49
C LYS A 667 6.24 -16.11 15.89
N LYS A 668 5.89 -14.84 16.16
CA LYS A 668 6.06 -14.16 17.46
C LYS A 668 7.52 -13.98 17.89
N GLY A 669 8.45 -13.86 16.92
CA GLY A 669 9.84 -13.55 17.21
C GLY A 669 10.01 -12.12 17.73
N ARG A 670 10.99 -11.96 18.64
CA ARG A 670 11.45 -10.64 19.09
C ARG A 670 12.93 -10.53 18.84
N PHE A 671 13.34 -9.49 18.13
CA PHE A 671 14.72 -9.23 17.80
C PHE A 671 15.11 -7.85 18.31
N VAL A 672 16.30 -7.75 18.88
CA VAL A 672 16.82 -6.51 19.44
C VAL A 672 18.26 -6.33 19.01
N VAL A 673 18.56 -5.14 18.48
CA VAL A 673 19.92 -4.67 18.21
C VAL A 673 20.18 -3.48 19.12
N THR A 674 21.26 -3.51 19.85
CA THR A 674 21.76 -2.40 20.67
C THR A 674 23.19 -2.08 20.26
N LYS A 675 23.58 -0.82 20.45
CA LYS A 675 24.99 -0.44 20.36
C LYS A 675 25.81 -1.09 21.43
#